data_4098d5f7c082d9a813a9368b648f5ad5
#
_entry.id   4098d5f7c082d9a813a9368b648f5ad5
#
_cell.length_a   1.000
_cell.length_b   1.000
_cell.length_c   1.000
_cell.angle_alpha   90.00
_cell.angle_beta   90.00
_cell.angle_gamma   90.00
#
_symmetry.space_group_name_H-M   'P 1'
#
loop_
_entity.id
_entity.type
_entity.pdbx_description
1 polymer ?
#
loop_
_entity_poly.entity_id
_entity_poly.type
_entity_poly.pdbx_seq_one_letter_code
_entity_poly.pdbx_strand_id
1 'polypeptide(L)'
;MRLVQSFSSRHPLLDGHGNFGSVDDDPPAAMRYTETRLAPISHQAMLEEIGEDTVDFAPNFDGSQQEPTVLPAQLPFLLLNGCSGIAVGMATSIPPHNLGEVVDGLIALIRKPELSDEKLLELIPGPDFPTGGEVLISSGLRDTYLHGRGSIPMRGVAHTEEVQPGKGRHKRNAVVVTELPYQLSKAGWIEKLAESVNDGKIGGIADIRDESDREGMRVVVELRRDADPEKVLKDLQRRTALQSNFGAILLALVDGQPQQLSLRQLLQTFLDFRELTLIRRTSHALRKTEDRLEVVEGLITALNNLQAVIAMIQEANDAASARASLMVRLDLSERQADAVLAMPLRRLTGLEQESLRQELDELRAERQRLKLLLDNRDQLLDAMVTELKALKKRFSTPRRTRLVEGGDALMAERAASQRPNTELLRQQALAALPGDGRVLIQADGQVKIVTPQVLGRLHLNDPCPIGDAPSPARVILPIEPPPRLLAVSAGGRIAQVRWEFAGQQPGPIDRFLPTGLDGDPIVSLLSLPSQNIEDLSLGLLSSDGRFKRLPLSEVVDLSGRATSVLKLKEGVELNSAVICRDQGTLILISDIGRLLRLRVTEDSLPLMGRLAQGPMTMRLLPGEQIVGAVCTEQAPLMLITRQGMIGRIDFSGLRYNQRGDLGSMAVQIDAESDRLVGISTGPGLVGVRTSKDRHGRLDADNINISKPGDKLTEQASLQKGEAIVAVINAIQPNP
;
A
#
# COMPACT_ATOMS: atom_id res chain seq x y z
N MET A 1 25.36 0.60 -8.37
CA MET A 1 25.57 -0.71 -7.74
C MET A 1 24.42 -1.67 -8.06
N ARG A 2 23.17 -1.44 -7.61
CA ARG A 2 22.02 -2.39 -7.83
C ARG A 2 21.78 -2.77 -9.28
N LEU A 3 21.98 -1.87 -10.25
CA LEU A 3 21.74 -2.14 -11.67
C LEU A 3 22.71 -3.17 -12.29
N VAL A 4 23.79 -3.51 -11.59
CA VAL A 4 24.77 -4.54 -11.99
C VAL A 4 24.44 -5.90 -11.34
N GLN A 5 23.80 -5.90 -10.15
CA GLN A 5 23.62 -7.09 -9.32
C GLN A 5 22.59 -8.04 -9.92
N SER A 6 23.01 -9.23 -10.32
CA SER A 6 22.16 -10.29 -10.89
C SER A 6 21.20 -10.93 -9.88
N PHE A 7 21.46 -10.75 -8.57
CA PHE A 7 20.58 -11.19 -7.48
C PHE A 7 19.55 -10.12 -7.07
N SER A 8 19.74 -8.86 -7.49
CA SER A 8 18.80 -7.76 -7.24
C SER A 8 17.88 -7.49 -8.43
N SER A 9 18.39 -7.64 -9.65
CA SER A 9 17.65 -7.38 -10.89
C SER A 9 17.55 -8.65 -11.74
N ARG A 10 16.35 -8.95 -12.25
CA ARG A 10 16.13 -10.09 -13.14
C ARG A 10 16.87 -9.94 -14.47
N HIS A 11 16.94 -8.71 -14.96
CA HIS A 11 17.70 -8.29 -16.14
C HIS A 11 18.59 -7.10 -15.75
N PRO A 12 19.84 -7.31 -15.33
CA PRO A 12 20.77 -6.24 -15.01
C PRO A 12 20.94 -5.28 -16.20
N LEU A 13 20.88 -3.98 -15.92
CA LEU A 13 20.97 -2.93 -16.93
C LEU A 13 22.40 -2.49 -17.20
N LEU A 14 23.33 -2.83 -16.31
CA LEU A 14 24.76 -2.57 -16.44
C LEU A 14 25.54 -3.87 -16.28
N ASP A 15 26.59 -4.01 -17.09
CA ASP A 15 27.64 -5.00 -16.90
C ASP A 15 28.76 -4.41 -16.04
N GLY A 16 29.19 -5.16 -15.03
CA GLY A 16 30.22 -4.73 -14.09
C GLY A 16 31.43 -5.62 -14.09
N HIS A 17 32.61 -5.03 -13.90
CA HIS A 17 33.84 -5.70 -13.61
C HIS A 17 34.36 -5.28 -12.23
N GLY A 18 34.58 -6.25 -11.32
CA GLY A 18 34.92 -6.02 -9.94
C GLY A 18 33.89 -6.59 -8.94
N ASN A 19 33.99 -6.21 -7.68
CA ASN A 19 33.10 -6.66 -6.61
C ASN A 19 31.95 -5.64 -6.40
N PHE A 20 30.71 -6.06 -6.70
CA PHE A 20 29.49 -5.27 -6.53
C PHE A 20 28.62 -5.75 -5.35
N GLY A 21 29.19 -6.54 -4.43
CA GLY A 21 28.48 -7.13 -3.31
C GLY A 21 27.98 -8.54 -3.58
N SER A 22 27.44 -9.18 -2.57
CA SER A 22 26.91 -10.54 -2.66
C SER A 22 25.51 -10.67 -2.05
N VAL A 23 24.91 -11.86 -2.18
CA VAL A 23 23.65 -12.24 -1.52
C VAL A 23 23.79 -12.28 0.00
N ASP A 24 25.03 -12.31 0.50
CA ASP A 24 25.38 -12.35 1.91
C ASP A 24 25.38 -10.96 2.59
N ASP A 25 24.92 -9.94 1.87
CA ASP A 25 24.95 -8.56 2.32
C ASP A 25 26.36 -7.96 2.43
N ASP A 26 27.35 -8.60 1.78
CA ASP A 26 28.69 -8.04 1.68
C ASP A 26 28.65 -6.70 0.96
N PRO A 27 29.30 -5.68 1.50
CA PRO A 27 29.35 -4.38 0.85
C PRO A 27 30.15 -4.46 -0.48
N PRO A 28 29.76 -3.68 -1.48
CA PRO A 28 30.53 -3.58 -2.70
C PRO A 28 31.90 -2.94 -2.42
N ALA A 29 32.88 -3.26 -3.26
CA ALA A 29 34.19 -2.62 -3.23
C ALA A 29 34.08 -1.09 -3.45
N ALA A 30 35.10 -0.35 -3.02
CA ALA A 30 35.19 1.08 -3.31
C ALA A 30 35.12 1.34 -4.83
N MET A 31 34.45 2.40 -5.25
CA MET A 31 34.19 2.70 -6.68
C MET A 31 35.45 2.73 -7.55
N ARG A 32 36.61 3.07 -6.99
CA ARG A 32 37.90 3.06 -7.71
C ARG A 32 38.37 1.66 -8.14
N TYR A 33 37.74 0.59 -7.65
CA TYR A 33 38.07 -0.80 -7.98
C TYR A 33 37.00 -1.48 -8.84
N THR A 34 36.02 -0.73 -9.31
CA THR A 34 34.91 -1.27 -10.11
C THR A 34 34.77 -0.50 -11.41
N GLU A 35 34.49 -1.21 -12.49
CA GLU A 35 34.19 -0.66 -13.80
C GLU A 35 32.77 -1.07 -14.21
N THR A 36 32.06 -0.19 -14.92
CA THR A 36 30.72 -0.47 -15.42
C THR A 36 30.56 0.00 -16.87
N ARG A 37 29.78 -0.76 -17.63
CA ARG A 37 29.34 -0.40 -19.00
C ARG A 37 27.86 -0.75 -19.13
N LEU A 38 27.22 -0.23 -20.17
CA LEU A 38 25.86 -0.60 -20.50
C LEU A 38 25.78 -2.07 -20.86
N ALA A 39 24.83 -2.78 -20.29
CA ALA A 39 24.50 -4.12 -20.71
C ALA A 39 23.87 -4.09 -22.13
N PRO A 40 24.06 -5.12 -22.96
CA PRO A 40 23.50 -5.16 -24.32
C PRO A 40 21.97 -4.92 -24.36
N ILE A 41 21.24 -5.41 -23.37
CA ILE A 41 19.80 -5.20 -23.27
C ILE A 41 19.43 -3.73 -23.03
N SER A 42 20.23 -3.01 -22.23
CA SER A 42 20.00 -1.57 -21.97
C SER A 42 20.30 -0.73 -23.21
N HIS A 43 21.42 -1.02 -23.87
CA HIS A 43 21.77 -0.31 -25.10
C HIS A 43 20.66 -0.49 -26.15
N GLN A 44 20.30 -1.73 -26.47
CA GLN A 44 19.38 -2.02 -27.56
C GLN A 44 17.91 -1.73 -27.21
N ALA A 45 17.44 -2.16 -26.02
CA ALA A 45 16.02 -2.10 -25.72
C ALA A 45 15.58 -0.86 -24.93
N MET A 46 16.51 0.03 -24.55
CA MET A 46 16.19 1.28 -23.84
C MET A 46 16.70 2.54 -24.53
N LEU A 47 17.90 2.51 -25.13
CA LEU A 47 18.61 3.73 -25.52
C LEU A 47 18.81 3.89 -27.04
N GLU A 48 18.74 2.81 -27.82
CA GLU A 48 19.05 2.82 -29.26
C GLU A 48 18.25 3.87 -30.04
N GLU A 49 16.98 4.05 -29.67
CA GLU A 49 16.07 4.95 -30.38
C GLU A 49 16.02 6.39 -29.82
N ILE A 50 16.85 6.73 -28.82
CA ILE A 50 16.75 8.02 -28.10
C ILE A 50 16.96 9.25 -28.97
N GLY A 51 17.75 9.12 -30.03
CA GLY A 51 18.07 10.21 -30.97
C GLY A 51 17.13 10.33 -32.17
N GLU A 52 16.05 9.56 -32.22
CA GLU A 52 15.18 9.44 -33.40
C GLU A 52 13.83 10.19 -33.23
N ASP A 53 13.80 11.26 -32.45
CA ASP A 53 12.60 12.07 -32.15
C ASP A 53 11.46 11.27 -31.52
N THR A 54 11.81 10.17 -30.85
CA THR A 54 10.86 9.20 -30.29
C THR A 54 10.19 9.67 -29.00
N VAL A 55 10.90 10.52 -28.23
CA VAL A 55 10.45 11.05 -26.94
C VAL A 55 10.71 12.55 -26.86
N ASP A 56 10.06 13.21 -25.91
CA ASP A 56 10.27 14.62 -25.67
C ASP A 56 11.50 14.86 -24.79
N PHE A 57 12.15 15.99 -25.01
CA PHE A 57 13.32 16.43 -24.25
C PHE A 57 12.96 17.65 -23.41
N ALA A 58 13.56 17.73 -22.24
CA ALA A 58 13.46 18.88 -21.34
C ALA A 58 14.87 19.39 -20.97
N PRO A 59 15.04 20.67 -20.61
CA PRO A 59 16.30 21.16 -20.07
C PRO A 59 16.67 20.38 -18.79
N ASN A 60 17.95 20.04 -18.63
CA ASN A 60 18.47 19.49 -17.38
C ASN A 60 18.45 20.55 -16.26
N PHE A 61 18.86 20.18 -15.04
CA PHE A 61 18.78 21.04 -13.86
C PHE A 61 19.44 22.42 -14.03
N ASP A 62 20.58 22.52 -14.72
CA ASP A 62 21.29 23.79 -14.96
C ASP A 62 20.97 24.44 -16.31
N GLY A 63 20.10 23.83 -17.11
CA GLY A 63 19.72 24.31 -18.44
C GLY A 63 20.82 24.23 -19.49
N SER A 64 21.96 23.58 -19.19
CA SER A 64 23.10 23.50 -20.09
C SER A 64 22.91 22.47 -21.20
N GLN A 65 22.06 21.45 -20.96
CA GLN A 65 21.81 20.36 -21.92
C GLN A 65 20.33 19.97 -21.93
N GLN A 66 19.94 19.20 -22.93
CA GLN A 66 18.60 18.60 -23.01
C GLN A 66 18.68 17.13 -22.59
N GLU A 67 17.72 16.69 -21.78
CA GLU A 67 17.58 15.30 -21.39
C GLU A 67 16.19 14.75 -21.76
N PRO A 68 16.06 13.45 -22.08
CA PRO A 68 14.77 12.86 -22.41
C PRO A 68 13.88 12.83 -21.17
N THR A 69 12.61 13.19 -21.32
CA THR A 69 11.62 13.12 -20.22
C THR A 69 11.30 11.68 -19.83
N VAL A 70 11.35 10.76 -20.80
CA VAL A 70 11.24 9.31 -20.61
C VAL A 70 12.16 8.62 -21.62
N LEU A 71 12.60 7.39 -21.32
CA LEU A 71 13.38 6.60 -22.26
C LEU A 71 12.46 5.89 -23.26
N PRO A 72 12.84 5.78 -24.56
CA PRO A 72 12.07 5.09 -25.60
C PRO A 72 12.18 3.57 -25.49
N ALA A 73 11.80 3.02 -24.33
CA ALA A 73 11.98 1.61 -24.03
C ALA A 73 11.14 0.72 -24.96
N GLN A 74 11.80 -0.27 -25.56
CA GLN A 74 11.18 -1.27 -26.43
C GLN A 74 10.61 -2.46 -25.65
N LEU A 75 10.90 -2.56 -24.34
CA LEU A 75 10.43 -3.58 -23.41
C LEU A 75 9.91 -2.93 -22.11
N PRO A 76 8.90 -3.48 -21.45
CA PRO A 76 8.34 -2.94 -20.20
C PRO A 76 9.25 -3.24 -19.00
N PHE A 77 10.38 -2.55 -18.88
CA PHE A 77 11.39 -2.78 -17.84
C PHE A 77 10.83 -2.65 -16.42
N LEU A 78 9.81 -1.83 -16.21
CA LEU A 78 9.11 -1.72 -14.93
C LEU A 78 8.54 -3.08 -14.48
N LEU A 79 7.99 -3.86 -15.42
CA LEU A 79 7.44 -5.19 -15.15
C LEU A 79 8.55 -6.25 -15.15
N LEU A 80 9.55 -6.14 -16.04
CA LEU A 80 10.62 -7.12 -16.16
C LEU A 80 11.55 -7.17 -14.93
N ASN A 81 11.94 -6.01 -14.41
CA ASN A 81 12.81 -5.91 -13.23
C ASN A 81 12.05 -5.65 -11.94
N GLY A 82 10.79 -5.26 -12.03
CA GLY A 82 10.03 -4.81 -10.89
C GLY A 82 10.54 -3.48 -10.33
N CYS A 83 9.88 -3.01 -9.31
CA CYS A 83 10.34 -1.85 -8.54
C CYS A 83 9.78 -1.88 -7.12
N SER A 84 10.47 -1.20 -6.20
CA SER A 84 9.99 -0.95 -4.85
C SER A 84 10.33 0.48 -4.48
N GLY A 85 9.33 1.22 -4.02
CA GLY A 85 9.51 2.61 -3.62
C GLY A 85 8.43 3.09 -2.68
N ILE A 86 8.80 4.04 -1.82
CA ILE A 86 7.90 4.63 -0.82
C ILE A 86 7.86 6.13 -1.09
N ALA A 87 6.65 6.65 -1.32
CA ALA A 87 6.38 8.07 -1.45
C ALA A 87 5.44 8.56 -0.35
N VAL A 88 5.17 9.85 -0.30
CA VAL A 88 4.22 10.40 0.67
C VAL A 88 2.80 9.96 0.31
N GLY A 89 2.17 9.21 1.21
CA GLY A 89 0.79 8.73 1.03
C GLY A 89 0.61 7.54 0.10
N MET A 90 1.68 7.03 -0.55
CA MET A 90 1.59 5.90 -1.47
C MET A 90 2.89 5.08 -1.50
N ALA A 91 2.79 3.82 -1.92
CA ALA A 91 3.94 2.95 -2.11
C ALA A 91 3.73 2.10 -3.36
N THR A 92 4.81 1.73 -4.03
CA THR A 92 4.81 0.77 -5.12
C THR A 92 5.69 -0.42 -4.77
N SER A 93 5.26 -1.61 -5.18
CA SER A 93 6.01 -2.86 -5.00
C SER A 93 5.62 -3.81 -6.13
N ILE A 94 6.30 -3.70 -7.26
CA ILE A 94 6.04 -4.49 -8.46
C ILE A 94 7.05 -5.63 -8.49
N PRO A 95 6.62 -6.90 -8.54
CA PRO A 95 7.54 -8.03 -8.65
C PRO A 95 8.13 -8.12 -10.06
N PRO A 96 9.36 -8.65 -10.22
CA PRO A 96 9.97 -8.89 -11.53
C PRO A 96 9.30 -10.09 -12.24
N HIS A 97 9.36 -10.07 -13.60
CA HIS A 97 8.74 -11.08 -14.44
C HIS A 97 9.67 -11.62 -15.52
N ASN A 98 9.33 -12.79 -16.06
CA ASN A 98 10.09 -13.40 -17.15
C ASN A 98 9.87 -12.65 -18.46
N LEU A 99 10.96 -12.27 -19.15
CA LEU A 99 10.91 -11.54 -20.40
C LEU A 99 10.16 -12.29 -21.49
N GLY A 100 10.40 -13.59 -21.62
CA GLY A 100 9.75 -14.41 -22.65
C GLY A 100 8.23 -14.43 -22.49
N GLU A 101 7.74 -14.59 -21.26
CA GLU A 101 6.32 -14.63 -20.92
C GLU A 101 5.65 -13.27 -21.12
N VAL A 102 6.30 -12.19 -20.67
CA VAL A 102 5.79 -10.82 -20.84
C VAL A 102 5.67 -10.47 -22.32
N VAL A 103 6.68 -10.81 -23.14
CA VAL A 103 6.61 -10.58 -24.59
C VAL A 103 5.51 -11.41 -25.24
N ASP A 104 5.30 -12.66 -24.82
CA ASP A 104 4.18 -13.46 -25.33
C ASP A 104 2.82 -12.85 -24.97
N GLY A 105 2.69 -12.34 -23.75
CA GLY A 105 1.50 -11.59 -23.31
C GLY A 105 1.26 -10.33 -24.14
N LEU A 106 2.30 -9.53 -24.40
CA LEU A 106 2.21 -8.34 -25.27
C LEU A 106 1.77 -8.70 -26.69
N ILE A 107 2.39 -9.71 -27.30
CA ILE A 107 2.03 -10.17 -28.65
C ILE A 107 0.60 -10.70 -28.69
N ALA A 108 0.16 -11.40 -27.66
CA ALA A 108 -1.21 -11.89 -27.57
C ALA A 108 -2.24 -10.75 -27.49
N LEU A 109 -1.94 -9.68 -26.72
CA LEU A 109 -2.79 -8.47 -26.63
C LEU A 109 -2.81 -7.68 -27.94
N ILE A 110 -1.67 -7.53 -28.63
CA ILE A 110 -1.63 -6.89 -29.95
C ILE A 110 -2.54 -7.62 -30.94
N ARG A 111 -2.47 -8.95 -30.97
CA ARG A 111 -3.25 -9.77 -31.89
C ARG A 111 -4.72 -9.91 -31.53
N LYS A 112 -5.04 -9.88 -30.23
CA LYS A 112 -6.40 -10.01 -29.68
C LYS A 112 -6.57 -9.06 -28.51
N PRO A 113 -6.94 -7.80 -28.74
CA PRO A 113 -7.17 -6.83 -27.65
C PRO A 113 -8.20 -7.30 -26.62
N GLU A 114 -9.21 -8.07 -27.05
CA GLU A 114 -10.26 -8.68 -26.23
C GLU A 114 -9.86 -10.04 -25.60
N LEU A 115 -8.57 -10.33 -25.47
CA LEU A 115 -8.08 -11.54 -24.79
C LEU A 115 -8.57 -11.53 -23.34
N SER A 116 -9.14 -12.63 -22.84
CA SER A 116 -9.59 -12.69 -21.44
C SER A 116 -8.41 -12.65 -20.46
N ASP A 117 -8.64 -12.17 -19.22
CA ASP A 117 -7.59 -12.12 -18.20
C ASP A 117 -7.06 -13.51 -17.83
N GLU A 118 -7.92 -14.55 -17.84
CA GLU A 118 -7.51 -15.93 -17.60
C GLU A 118 -6.45 -16.39 -18.60
N LYS A 119 -6.65 -16.11 -19.90
CA LYS A 119 -5.67 -16.45 -20.93
C LYS A 119 -4.39 -15.65 -20.84
N LEU A 120 -4.49 -14.39 -20.37
CA LEU A 120 -3.31 -13.59 -20.10
C LEU A 120 -2.51 -14.15 -18.93
N LEU A 121 -3.19 -14.63 -17.88
CA LEU A 121 -2.57 -15.28 -16.73
C LEU A 121 -1.94 -16.65 -17.06
N GLU A 122 -2.44 -17.36 -18.09
CA GLU A 122 -1.77 -18.55 -18.61
C GLU A 122 -0.42 -18.22 -19.29
N LEU A 123 -0.32 -17.08 -19.95
CA LEU A 123 0.91 -16.60 -20.59
C LEU A 123 1.92 -16.01 -19.60
N ILE A 124 1.43 -15.32 -18.56
CA ILE A 124 2.22 -14.69 -17.50
C ILE A 124 1.72 -15.25 -16.15
N PRO A 125 2.10 -16.48 -15.80
CA PRO A 125 1.49 -17.18 -14.67
C PRO A 125 1.96 -16.71 -13.29
N GLY A 126 3.04 -15.93 -13.23
CA GLY A 126 3.57 -15.44 -11.96
C GLY A 126 4.88 -14.68 -12.09
N PRO A 127 5.35 -14.07 -11.00
CA PRO A 127 6.66 -13.42 -10.95
C PRO A 127 7.82 -14.37 -11.24
N ASP A 128 8.94 -13.82 -11.68
CA ASP A 128 10.18 -14.55 -11.91
C ASP A 128 11.33 -13.82 -11.19
N PHE A 129 11.58 -14.22 -9.95
CA PHE A 129 12.55 -13.56 -9.09
C PHE A 129 14.00 -13.88 -9.49
N PRO A 130 14.94 -12.93 -9.39
CA PRO A 130 16.34 -13.14 -9.75
C PRO A 130 17.03 -14.21 -8.91
N THR A 131 16.61 -14.41 -7.65
CA THR A 131 17.15 -15.41 -6.72
C THR A 131 16.50 -16.79 -6.84
N GLY A 132 15.58 -16.99 -7.80
CA GLY A 132 14.83 -18.25 -7.95
C GLY A 132 13.73 -18.40 -6.89
N GLY A 133 13.77 -19.51 -6.17
CA GLY A 133 12.74 -19.85 -5.18
C GLY A 133 11.46 -20.42 -5.79
N GLU A 134 10.45 -20.55 -4.97
CA GLU A 134 9.12 -21.02 -5.35
C GLU A 134 8.08 -19.94 -5.06
N VAL A 135 7.14 -19.76 -5.99
CA VAL A 135 5.92 -18.98 -5.79
C VAL A 135 4.75 -19.96 -5.67
N LEU A 136 4.00 -19.83 -4.59
CA LEU A 136 2.82 -20.64 -4.35
C LEU A 136 1.62 -19.98 -5.02
N ILE A 137 1.03 -20.67 -6.01
CA ILE A 137 -0.15 -20.16 -6.74
C ILE A 137 -1.32 -20.05 -5.76
N SER A 138 -1.82 -18.84 -5.58
CA SER A 138 -2.84 -18.49 -4.59
C SER A 138 -3.80 -17.43 -5.11
N SER A 139 -4.93 -17.27 -4.43
CA SER A 139 -5.87 -16.17 -4.68
C SER A 139 -5.18 -14.80 -4.61
N GLY A 140 -4.24 -14.59 -3.67
CA GLY A 140 -3.49 -13.35 -3.56
C GLY A 140 -2.59 -13.03 -4.76
N LEU A 141 -2.03 -14.04 -5.45
CA LEU A 141 -1.35 -13.85 -6.73
C LEU A 141 -2.32 -13.39 -7.82
N ARG A 142 -3.49 -14.04 -7.89
CA ARG A 142 -4.54 -13.69 -8.85
C ARG A 142 -5.07 -12.27 -8.61
N ASP A 143 -5.32 -11.91 -7.36
CA ASP A 143 -5.76 -10.57 -6.97
C ASP A 143 -4.73 -9.50 -7.36
N THR A 144 -3.43 -9.81 -7.21
CA THR A 144 -2.35 -8.91 -7.65
C THR A 144 -2.50 -8.56 -9.12
N TYR A 145 -2.73 -9.55 -9.98
CA TYR A 145 -2.80 -9.32 -11.43
C TYR A 145 -4.13 -8.74 -11.91
N LEU A 146 -5.24 -9.07 -11.26
CA LEU A 146 -6.56 -8.57 -11.63
C LEU A 146 -6.84 -7.17 -11.06
N HIS A 147 -6.38 -6.90 -9.83
CA HIS A 147 -6.72 -5.69 -9.08
C HIS A 147 -5.52 -4.79 -8.76
N GLY A 148 -4.31 -5.20 -9.15
CA GLY A 148 -3.09 -4.42 -8.91
C GLY A 148 -2.60 -4.45 -7.47
N ARG A 149 -3.18 -5.29 -6.59
CA ARG A 149 -2.75 -5.41 -5.19
C ARG A 149 -3.03 -6.80 -4.65
N GLY A 150 -2.04 -7.40 -3.99
CA GLY A 150 -2.19 -8.72 -3.39
C GLY A 150 -0.98 -9.15 -2.59
N SER A 151 -1.06 -10.36 -2.06
CA SER A 151 0.03 -10.99 -1.30
C SER A 151 0.46 -12.26 -2.01
N ILE A 152 1.70 -12.30 -2.46
CA ILE A 152 2.27 -13.42 -3.21
C ILE A 152 3.13 -14.25 -2.26
N PRO A 153 2.71 -15.47 -1.90
CA PRO A 153 3.51 -16.32 -1.03
C PRO A 153 4.70 -16.90 -1.79
N MET A 154 5.88 -16.74 -1.19
CA MET A 154 7.16 -17.21 -1.71
C MET A 154 7.79 -18.19 -0.73
N ARG A 155 8.56 -19.14 -1.26
CA ARG A 155 9.27 -20.14 -0.48
C ARG A 155 10.67 -20.39 -1.07
N GLY A 156 11.67 -20.57 -0.20
CA GLY A 156 12.99 -21.03 -0.60
C GLY A 156 12.96 -22.50 -1.04
N VAL A 157 13.94 -22.89 -1.84
CA VAL A 157 14.11 -24.29 -2.28
C VAL A 157 15.00 -25.02 -1.29
N ALA A 158 14.50 -26.12 -0.78
CA ALA A 158 15.24 -27.00 0.12
C ALA A 158 14.93 -28.47 -0.18
N HIS A 159 15.92 -29.32 0.03
CA HIS A 159 15.80 -30.77 -0.09
C HIS A 159 16.52 -31.48 1.05
N THR A 160 16.23 -32.76 1.23
CA THR A 160 16.87 -33.59 2.25
C THR A 160 17.97 -34.40 1.63
N GLU A 161 19.13 -34.46 2.27
CA GLU A 161 20.22 -35.32 1.87
C GLU A 161 20.95 -35.91 3.08
N GLU A 162 21.70 -37.00 2.86
CA GLU A 162 22.60 -37.55 3.86
C GLU A 162 23.98 -36.85 3.74
N VAL A 163 24.39 -36.16 4.79
CA VAL A 163 25.71 -35.53 4.87
C VAL A 163 26.63 -36.30 5.82
N GLN A 164 27.91 -36.26 5.56
CA GLN A 164 28.94 -36.85 6.41
C GLN A 164 29.67 -35.74 7.13
N PRO A 165 29.35 -35.46 8.40
CA PRO A 165 30.05 -34.46 9.18
C PRO A 165 31.44 -34.94 9.57
N GLY A 166 32.47 -34.32 8.98
CA GLY A 166 33.90 -34.61 9.31
C GLY A 166 34.44 -35.92 8.73
N LYS A 167 35.56 -36.41 9.27
CA LYS A 167 36.28 -37.61 8.81
C LYS A 167 35.69 -38.91 9.31
N GLY A 168 34.57 -38.92 10.01
CA GLY A 168 33.90 -40.09 10.59
C GLY A 168 33.04 -40.86 9.58
N ARG A 169 32.75 -42.17 9.87
CA ARG A 169 31.88 -43.01 9.05
C ARG A 169 30.36 -42.76 9.26
N HIS A 170 30.00 -41.87 10.15
CA HIS A 170 28.57 -41.64 10.48
C HIS A 170 27.94 -40.64 9.52
N LYS A 171 26.91 -41.03 8.85
CA LYS A 171 26.04 -40.18 8.05
C LYS A 171 24.93 -39.58 8.94
N ARG A 172 24.53 -38.38 8.64
CA ARG A 172 23.38 -37.69 9.26
C ARG A 172 22.48 -37.16 8.18
N ASN A 173 21.18 -37.12 8.45
CA ASN A 173 20.27 -36.40 7.59
C ASN A 173 20.47 -34.88 7.78
N ALA A 174 20.39 -34.16 6.69
CA ALA A 174 20.41 -32.71 6.66
C ALA A 174 19.30 -32.16 5.76
N VAL A 175 18.82 -30.99 6.09
CA VAL A 175 18.03 -30.16 5.18
C VAL A 175 18.97 -29.16 4.54
N VAL A 176 19.10 -29.25 3.21
CA VAL A 176 19.96 -28.36 2.41
C VAL A 176 19.10 -27.33 1.69
N VAL A 177 19.36 -26.04 1.96
CA VAL A 177 18.70 -24.93 1.32
C VAL A 177 19.59 -24.41 0.22
N THR A 178 19.06 -24.43 -1.02
CA THR A 178 19.78 -24.01 -2.22
C THR A 178 19.30 -22.68 -2.80
N GLU A 179 18.09 -22.24 -2.45
CA GLU A 179 17.56 -20.96 -2.88
C GLU A 179 16.75 -20.33 -1.74
N LEU A 180 16.86 -19.01 -1.56
CA LEU A 180 16.10 -18.25 -0.58
C LEU A 180 15.02 -17.37 -1.26
N PRO A 181 13.95 -17.00 -0.54
CA PRO A 181 12.99 -16.01 -1.02
C PRO A 181 13.66 -14.70 -1.41
N TYR A 182 13.13 -14.04 -2.42
CA TYR A 182 13.64 -12.76 -2.92
C TYR A 182 13.71 -11.71 -1.80
N GLN A 183 14.78 -10.91 -1.79
CA GLN A 183 15.08 -9.88 -0.78
C GLN A 183 15.37 -10.41 0.63
N LEU A 184 15.64 -11.70 0.79
CA LEU A 184 16.09 -12.26 2.06
C LEU A 184 17.64 -12.38 2.06
N SER A 185 18.28 -11.75 3.04
CA SER A 185 19.72 -11.91 3.29
C SER A 185 20.02 -13.29 3.84
N LYS A 186 20.98 -14.01 3.23
CA LYS A 186 21.39 -15.36 3.67
C LYS A 186 21.98 -15.32 5.07
N ALA A 187 22.94 -14.42 5.34
CA ALA A 187 23.57 -14.29 6.65
C ALA A 187 22.53 -13.95 7.74
N GLY A 188 21.66 -12.97 7.50
CA GLY A 188 20.61 -12.62 8.45
C GLY A 188 19.56 -13.71 8.68
N TRP A 189 19.31 -14.58 7.67
CA TRP A 189 18.44 -15.73 7.85
C TRP A 189 19.11 -16.82 8.70
N ILE A 190 20.40 -17.12 8.46
CA ILE A 190 21.18 -18.09 9.25
C ILE A 190 21.26 -17.66 10.72
N GLU A 191 21.55 -16.39 11.00
CA GLU A 191 21.61 -15.84 12.34
C GLU A 191 20.28 -16.02 13.10
N LYS A 192 19.16 -15.60 12.51
CA LYS A 192 17.81 -15.76 13.09
C LYS A 192 17.41 -17.23 13.27
N LEU A 193 17.86 -18.09 12.37
CA LEU A 193 17.64 -19.53 12.49
C LEU A 193 18.41 -20.07 13.71
N ALA A 194 19.68 -19.71 13.87
CA ALA A 194 20.50 -20.11 15.01
C ALA A 194 19.91 -19.61 16.34
N GLU A 195 19.45 -18.35 16.41
CA GLU A 195 18.71 -17.82 17.56
C GLU A 195 17.46 -18.66 17.89
N SER A 196 16.66 -18.98 16.86
CA SER A 196 15.43 -19.77 17.03
C SER A 196 15.70 -21.20 17.51
N VAL A 197 16.83 -21.79 17.12
CA VAL A 197 17.27 -23.10 17.60
C VAL A 197 17.73 -23.02 19.05
N ASN A 198 18.53 -22.01 19.41
CA ASN A 198 19.02 -21.78 20.77
C ASN A 198 17.88 -21.49 21.76
N ASP A 199 16.86 -20.74 21.31
CA ASP A 199 15.64 -20.47 22.07
C ASP A 199 14.71 -21.70 22.19
N GLY A 200 15.04 -22.82 21.56
CA GLY A 200 14.22 -24.04 21.57
C GLY A 200 12.93 -23.93 20.76
N LYS A 201 12.77 -22.90 19.94
CA LYS A 201 11.59 -22.71 19.08
C LYS A 201 11.54 -23.70 17.92
N ILE A 202 12.71 -24.13 17.41
CA ILE A 202 12.86 -25.15 16.38
C ILE A 202 13.73 -26.27 16.94
N GLY A 203 13.18 -27.47 17.04
CA GLY A 203 13.89 -28.64 17.55
C GLY A 203 14.47 -29.51 16.43
N GLY A 204 15.30 -30.50 16.81
CA GLY A 204 15.82 -31.49 15.87
C GLY A 204 17.04 -31.06 15.04
N ILE A 205 17.52 -29.84 15.18
CA ILE A 205 18.72 -29.31 14.52
C ILE A 205 19.94 -29.55 15.39
N ALA A 206 21.04 -30.04 14.81
CA ALA A 206 22.31 -30.29 15.47
C ALA A 206 23.33 -29.19 15.17
N ASP A 207 23.42 -28.75 13.90
CA ASP A 207 24.38 -27.74 13.45
C ASP A 207 23.86 -27.03 12.18
N ILE A 208 24.36 -25.83 11.90
CA ILE A 208 24.02 -25.04 10.72
C ILE A 208 25.34 -24.57 10.10
N ARG A 209 25.56 -24.91 8.83
CA ARG A 209 26.76 -24.54 8.09
C ARG A 209 26.43 -23.90 6.77
N ASP A 210 27.18 -22.87 6.42
CA ASP A 210 27.17 -22.29 5.09
C ASP A 210 28.29 -22.91 4.25
N GLU A 211 27.92 -23.69 3.25
CA GLU A 211 28.80 -24.34 2.30
C GLU A 211 28.65 -23.74 0.89
N SER A 212 28.13 -22.51 0.81
CA SER A 212 27.95 -21.82 -0.48
C SER A 212 29.29 -21.54 -1.14
N ASP A 213 29.34 -21.74 -2.44
CA ASP A 213 30.53 -21.52 -3.28
C ASP A 213 30.16 -20.79 -4.58
N ARG A 214 31.06 -20.82 -5.56
CA ARG A 214 30.85 -20.20 -6.89
C ARG A 214 29.80 -20.92 -7.74
N GLU A 215 29.49 -22.15 -7.41
CA GLU A 215 28.46 -22.95 -8.12
C GLU A 215 27.05 -22.63 -7.64
N GLY A 216 26.91 -22.13 -6.40
CA GLY A 216 25.62 -21.70 -5.87
C GLY A 216 25.53 -21.62 -4.38
N MET A 217 24.34 -21.28 -3.89
CA MET A 217 24.02 -21.24 -2.48
C MET A 217 23.79 -22.67 -1.96
N ARG A 218 24.40 -22.95 -0.81
CA ARG A 218 24.25 -24.24 -0.11
C ARG A 218 24.33 -24.02 1.39
N VAL A 219 23.20 -23.91 2.05
CA VAL A 219 23.13 -23.85 3.52
C VAL A 219 22.67 -25.19 4.04
N VAL A 220 23.53 -25.86 4.80
CA VAL A 220 23.34 -27.21 5.33
C VAL A 220 22.87 -27.11 6.79
N VAL A 221 21.64 -27.58 7.05
CA VAL A 221 21.05 -27.68 8.39
C VAL A 221 21.14 -29.15 8.81
N GLU A 222 22.16 -29.50 9.61
CA GLU A 222 22.36 -30.87 10.10
C GLU A 222 21.30 -31.23 11.14
N LEU A 223 20.76 -32.44 11.04
CA LEU A 223 19.73 -32.93 11.93
C LEU A 223 20.29 -33.82 13.03
N ARG A 224 19.62 -33.87 14.18
CA ARG A 224 19.85 -34.86 15.21
C ARG A 224 19.42 -36.25 14.72
N ARG A 225 19.94 -37.31 15.29
CA ARG A 225 19.70 -38.70 14.84
C ARG A 225 18.23 -39.12 14.88
N ASP A 226 17.49 -38.55 15.81
CA ASP A 226 16.08 -38.83 16.10
C ASP A 226 15.11 -37.85 15.42
N ALA A 227 15.64 -36.90 14.66
CA ALA A 227 14.84 -35.87 14.00
C ALA A 227 14.30 -36.35 12.64
N ASP A 228 13.04 -36.10 12.40
CA ASP A 228 12.38 -36.31 11.10
C ASP A 228 12.66 -35.12 10.16
N PRO A 229 13.33 -35.33 9.03
CA PRO A 229 13.68 -34.26 8.09
C PRO A 229 12.49 -33.49 7.54
N GLU A 230 11.38 -34.16 7.24
CA GLU A 230 10.18 -33.51 6.71
C GLU A 230 9.53 -32.58 7.72
N LYS A 231 9.51 -33.02 9.00
CA LYS A 231 8.98 -32.20 10.09
C LYS A 231 9.84 -30.97 10.34
N VAL A 232 11.18 -31.13 10.33
CA VAL A 232 12.09 -29.98 10.48
C VAL A 232 11.95 -29.03 9.30
N LEU A 233 11.85 -29.51 8.06
CA LEU A 233 11.63 -28.68 6.88
C LEU A 233 10.33 -27.88 7.00
N LYS A 234 9.24 -28.51 7.41
CA LYS A 234 7.96 -27.82 7.66
C LYS A 234 8.09 -26.77 8.76
N ASP A 235 8.81 -27.05 9.85
CA ASP A 235 9.07 -26.09 10.92
C ASP A 235 9.94 -24.93 10.44
N LEU A 236 10.96 -25.14 9.59
CA LEU A 236 11.76 -24.11 8.97
C LEU A 236 10.90 -23.18 8.09
N GLN A 237 10.06 -23.74 7.21
CA GLN A 237 9.15 -22.97 6.37
C GLN A 237 8.13 -22.18 7.17
N ARG A 238 7.66 -22.72 8.29
CA ARG A 238 6.62 -22.14 9.12
C ARG A 238 7.12 -21.03 10.06
N ARG A 239 8.30 -21.25 10.66
CA ARG A 239 8.82 -20.41 11.76
C ARG A 239 9.94 -19.46 11.34
N THR A 240 10.46 -19.60 10.13
CA THR A 240 11.50 -18.72 9.60
C THR A 240 11.04 -18.01 8.32
N ALA A 241 11.87 -17.09 7.84
CA ALA A 241 11.65 -16.41 6.58
C ALA A 241 11.90 -17.29 5.33
N LEU A 242 12.23 -18.59 5.50
CA LEU A 242 12.33 -19.54 4.37
C LEU A 242 11.02 -19.61 3.57
N GLN A 243 9.89 -19.29 4.19
CA GLN A 243 8.63 -18.99 3.52
C GLN A 243 8.15 -17.61 3.97
N SER A 244 7.91 -16.72 3.02
CA SER A 244 7.50 -15.34 3.27
C SER A 244 6.45 -14.90 2.25
N ASN A 245 5.91 -13.70 2.41
CA ASN A 245 4.96 -13.12 1.47
C ASN A 245 5.55 -11.86 0.85
N PHE A 246 5.44 -11.75 -0.47
CA PHE A 246 5.71 -10.51 -1.19
C PHE A 246 4.42 -9.70 -1.28
N GLY A 247 4.39 -8.54 -0.63
CA GLY A 247 3.27 -7.60 -0.73
C GLY A 247 3.33 -6.82 -2.03
N ALA A 248 2.55 -7.23 -3.02
CA ALA A 248 2.54 -6.59 -4.33
C ALA A 248 1.57 -5.41 -4.37
N ILE A 249 2.03 -4.29 -4.94
CA ILE A 249 1.26 -3.07 -5.23
C ILE A 249 1.73 -2.57 -6.59
N LEU A 250 0.91 -2.77 -7.62
CA LEU A 250 1.22 -2.39 -9.00
C LEU A 250 0.80 -0.93 -9.23
N LEU A 251 1.51 0.00 -8.58
CA LEU A 251 1.27 1.43 -8.72
C LEU A 251 2.33 2.04 -9.62
N ALA A 252 1.89 2.71 -10.68
CA ALA A 252 2.75 3.38 -11.65
C ALA A 252 2.19 4.77 -12.00
N LEU A 253 3.03 5.60 -12.63
CA LEU A 253 2.59 6.88 -13.17
C LEU A 253 2.13 6.69 -14.62
N VAL A 254 0.90 7.07 -14.90
CA VAL A 254 0.33 7.14 -16.24
C VAL A 254 -0.04 8.60 -16.50
N ASP A 255 0.54 9.22 -17.52
CA ASP A 255 0.39 10.64 -17.84
C ASP A 255 0.64 11.56 -16.63
N GLY A 256 1.66 11.23 -15.83
CA GLY A 256 2.04 11.98 -14.64
C GLY A 256 1.14 11.76 -13.41
N GLN A 257 0.10 10.91 -13.50
CA GLN A 257 -0.81 10.60 -12.40
C GLN A 257 -0.55 9.21 -11.82
N PRO A 258 -0.46 9.05 -10.49
CA PRO A 258 -0.29 7.74 -9.86
C PRO A 258 -1.58 6.92 -9.99
N GLN A 259 -1.48 5.73 -10.54
CA GLN A 259 -2.59 4.80 -10.72
C GLN A 259 -2.19 3.39 -10.27
N GLN A 260 -3.09 2.71 -9.57
CA GLN A 260 -2.97 1.29 -9.30
C GLN A 260 -3.55 0.53 -10.49
N LEU A 261 -2.71 -0.28 -11.13
CA LEU A 261 -3.03 -0.90 -12.41
C LEU A 261 -3.09 -2.42 -12.27
N SER A 262 -3.99 -3.06 -13.01
CA SER A 262 -3.95 -4.49 -13.24
C SER A 262 -2.79 -4.86 -14.18
N LEU A 263 -2.46 -6.16 -14.28
CA LEU A 263 -1.44 -6.62 -15.22
C LEU A 263 -1.79 -6.24 -16.67
N ARG A 264 -3.05 -6.41 -17.06
CA ARG A 264 -3.55 -5.98 -18.38
C ARG A 264 -3.32 -4.51 -18.62
N GLN A 265 -3.70 -3.67 -17.67
CA GLN A 265 -3.56 -2.21 -17.80
C GLN A 265 -2.09 -1.79 -17.91
N LEU A 266 -1.18 -2.42 -17.13
CA LEU A 266 0.26 -2.18 -17.26
C LEU A 266 0.78 -2.51 -18.67
N LEU A 267 0.39 -3.66 -19.21
CA LEU A 267 0.79 -4.08 -20.55
C LEU A 267 0.18 -3.18 -21.63
N GLN A 268 -1.10 -2.80 -21.49
CA GLN A 268 -1.78 -1.92 -22.45
C GLN A 268 -1.16 -0.53 -22.45
N THR A 269 -0.92 0.08 -21.30
CA THR A 269 -0.25 1.40 -21.18
C THR A 269 1.13 1.36 -21.83
N PHE A 270 1.87 0.26 -21.68
CA PHE A 270 3.14 0.10 -22.37
C PHE A 270 2.97 -0.01 -23.88
N LEU A 271 1.97 -0.77 -24.37
CA LEU A 271 1.70 -0.90 -25.80
C LEU A 271 1.31 0.44 -26.44
N ASP A 272 0.47 1.22 -25.78
CA ASP A 272 0.06 2.55 -26.24
C ASP A 272 1.27 3.49 -26.35
N PHE A 273 2.14 3.50 -25.35
CA PHE A 273 3.40 4.23 -25.38
C PHE A 273 4.32 3.74 -26.52
N ARG A 274 4.44 2.42 -26.71
CA ARG A 274 5.31 1.86 -27.76
C ARG A 274 4.77 2.14 -29.15
N GLU A 275 3.46 2.09 -29.35
CA GLU A 275 2.82 2.48 -30.62
C GLU A 275 3.15 3.93 -30.95
N LEU A 276 3.02 4.86 -30.00
CA LEU A 276 3.36 6.27 -30.18
C LEU A 276 4.86 6.46 -30.54
N THR A 277 5.76 5.79 -29.82
CA THR A 277 7.19 5.89 -30.09
C THR A 277 7.56 5.35 -31.47
N LEU A 278 6.89 4.27 -31.92
CA LEU A 278 7.07 3.71 -33.28
C LEU A 278 6.58 4.67 -34.35
N ILE A 279 5.41 5.31 -34.18
CA ILE A 279 4.91 6.34 -35.10
C ILE A 279 5.92 7.48 -35.21
N ARG A 280 6.43 7.98 -34.09
CA ARG A 280 7.42 9.09 -34.06
C ARG A 280 8.72 8.68 -34.76
N ARG A 281 9.28 7.49 -34.43
CA ARG A 281 10.48 6.94 -35.08
C ARG A 281 10.30 6.82 -36.59
N THR A 282 9.16 6.22 -37.02
CA THR A 282 8.87 6.02 -38.43
C THR A 282 8.70 7.34 -39.14
N SER A 283 8.04 8.33 -38.53
CA SER A 283 7.90 9.68 -39.08
C SER A 283 9.23 10.41 -39.20
N HIS A 284 10.14 10.25 -38.21
CA HIS A 284 11.48 10.79 -38.27
C HIS A 284 12.27 10.15 -39.40
N ALA A 285 12.27 8.82 -39.53
CA ALA A 285 12.92 8.09 -40.59
C ALA A 285 12.37 8.50 -41.98
N LEU A 286 11.05 8.68 -42.11
CA LEU A 286 10.40 9.12 -43.31
C LEU A 286 10.91 10.51 -43.74
N ARG A 287 10.89 11.49 -42.84
CA ARG A 287 11.43 12.85 -43.10
C ARG A 287 12.86 12.78 -43.58
N LYS A 288 13.73 12.06 -42.88
CA LYS A 288 15.14 11.88 -43.25
C LYS A 288 15.33 11.23 -44.63
N THR A 289 14.47 10.24 -44.94
CA THR A 289 14.47 9.55 -46.24
C THR A 289 13.99 10.49 -47.36
N GLU A 290 12.92 11.27 -47.11
CA GLU A 290 12.40 12.25 -48.08
C GLU A 290 13.39 13.39 -48.32
N ASP A 291 14.03 13.91 -47.29
CA ASP A 291 15.11 14.91 -47.39
C ASP A 291 16.28 14.41 -48.25
N ARG A 292 16.67 13.16 -48.04
CA ARG A 292 17.75 12.56 -48.83
C ARG A 292 17.33 12.26 -50.26
N LEU A 293 16.10 11.78 -50.44
CA LEU A 293 15.50 11.47 -51.73
C LEU A 293 15.43 12.73 -52.59
N GLU A 294 14.95 13.86 -52.04
CA GLU A 294 14.92 15.16 -52.72
C GLU A 294 16.30 15.53 -53.30
N VAL A 295 17.35 15.42 -52.48
CA VAL A 295 18.71 15.73 -52.92
C VAL A 295 19.18 14.79 -54.03
N VAL A 296 18.96 13.48 -53.89
CA VAL A 296 19.41 12.48 -54.90
C VAL A 296 18.62 12.64 -56.20
N GLU A 297 17.32 12.93 -56.17
CA GLU A 297 16.50 13.22 -57.35
C GLU A 297 17.02 14.45 -58.10
N GLY A 298 17.41 15.54 -57.40
CA GLY A 298 18.03 16.71 -57.97
C GLY A 298 19.38 16.41 -58.64
N LEU A 299 20.24 15.62 -57.98
CA LEU A 299 21.52 15.21 -58.54
C LEU A 299 21.36 14.37 -59.83
N ILE A 300 20.40 13.45 -59.86
CA ILE A 300 20.13 12.64 -61.06
C ILE A 300 19.54 13.49 -62.17
N THR A 301 18.67 14.44 -61.87
CA THR A 301 18.15 15.40 -62.84
C THR A 301 19.27 16.21 -63.46
N ALA A 302 20.24 16.67 -62.66
CA ALA A 302 21.40 17.38 -63.13
C ALA A 302 22.36 16.50 -64.01
N LEU A 303 22.57 15.23 -63.60
CA LEU A 303 23.39 14.28 -64.35
C LEU A 303 22.77 13.91 -65.72
N ASN A 304 21.44 13.76 -65.77
CA ASN A 304 20.72 13.51 -67.04
C ASN A 304 20.79 14.72 -67.98
N ASN A 305 21.02 15.94 -67.45
CA ASN A 305 21.09 17.19 -68.21
C ASN A 305 22.48 17.85 -68.10
N LEU A 306 23.55 17.06 -68.00
CA LEU A 306 24.90 17.50 -67.61
C LEU A 306 25.45 18.66 -68.44
N GLN A 307 25.30 18.60 -69.77
CA GLN A 307 25.76 19.66 -70.62
C GLN A 307 25.05 21.00 -70.35
N ALA A 308 23.75 20.97 -70.15
CA ALA A 308 22.99 22.14 -69.80
C ALA A 308 23.39 22.73 -68.46
N VAL A 309 23.59 21.87 -67.44
CA VAL A 309 24.04 22.27 -66.08
C VAL A 309 25.42 22.95 -66.17
N ILE A 310 26.40 22.40 -66.91
CA ILE A 310 27.73 22.99 -67.06
C ILE A 310 27.62 24.35 -67.79
N ALA A 311 26.83 24.48 -68.83
CA ALA A 311 26.61 25.74 -69.52
C ALA A 311 26.01 26.80 -68.58
N MET A 312 24.97 26.45 -67.81
CA MET A 312 24.29 27.34 -66.79
C MET A 312 25.25 27.82 -65.72
N ILE A 313 26.16 26.96 -65.25
CA ILE A 313 27.16 27.31 -64.24
C ILE A 313 28.24 28.23 -64.84
N GLN A 314 28.66 28.00 -66.09
CA GLN A 314 29.66 28.85 -66.79
C GLN A 314 29.09 30.21 -67.18
N GLU A 315 27.82 30.34 -67.47
CA GLU A 315 27.14 31.58 -67.81
C GLU A 315 26.86 32.45 -66.58
N ALA A 316 26.81 31.87 -65.39
CA ALA A 316 26.47 32.56 -64.16
C ALA A 316 27.64 33.38 -63.61
N ASN A 317 27.37 34.58 -63.10
CA ASN A 317 28.39 35.46 -62.52
C ASN A 317 28.81 35.06 -61.09
N ASP A 318 27.90 34.40 -60.35
CA ASP A 318 28.10 33.94 -58.99
C ASP A 318 27.26 32.70 -58.69
N ALA A 319 27.47 32.11 -57.51
CA ALA A 319 26.77 30.91 -57.07
C ALA A 319 25.24 31.13 -56.91
N ALA A 320 24.82 32.35 -56.56
CA ALA A 320 23.41 32.68 -56.36
C ALA A 320 22.67 32.75 -57.72
N SER A 321 23.27 33.34 -58.74
CA SER A 321 22.70 33.36 -60.08
C SER A 321 22.71 31.97 -60.75
N ALA A 322 23.76 31.17 -60.52
CA ALA A 322 23.81 29.78 -60.95
C ALA A 322 22.64 28.96 -60.31
N ARG A 323 22.44 29.10 -59.00
CA ARG A 323 21.33 28.47 -58.28
C ARG A 323 19.99 28.85 -58.90
N ALA A 324 19.74 30.17 -59.06
CA ALA A 324 18.47 30.66 -59.62
C ALA A 324 18.22 30.10 -61.02
N SER A 325 19.27 30.01 -61.87
CA SER A 325 19.18 29.42 -63.24
C SER A 325 18.85 27.93 -63.20
N LEU A 326 19.46 27.17 -62.29
CA LEU A 326 19.19 25.74 -62.09
C LEU A 326 17.72 25.51 -61.64
N MET A 327 17.24 26.32 -60.66
CA MET A 327 15.89 26.23 -60.16
C MET A 327 14.83 26.49 -61.28
N VAL A 328 15.05 27.53 -62.11
CA VAL A 328 14.08 27.91 -63.15
C VAL A 328 14.11 26.98 -64.34
N ARG A 329 15.31 26.58 -64.83
CA ARG A 329 15.44 25.79 -66.07
C ARG A 329 15.24 24.29 -65.89
N LEU A 330 15.56 23.76 -64.70
CA LEU A 330 15.45 22.33 -64.42
C LEU A 330 14.39 21.99 -63.41
N ASP A 331 13.60 22.99 -62.97
CA ASP A 331 12.50 22.85 -61.96
C ASP A 331 13.01 22.20 -60.66
N LEU A 332 14.21 22.67 -60.21
CA LEU A 332 14.84 22.17 -58.99
C LEU A 332 14.46 23.02 -57.77
N SER A 333 14.33 22.38 -56.63
CA SER A 333 14.24 23.12 -55.37
C SER A 333 15.56 23.80 -55.01
N GLU A 334 15.55 24.80 -54.14
CA GLU A 334 16.77 25.49 -53.70
C GLU A 334 17.78 24.48 -53.14
N ARG A 335 17.31 23.55 -52.33
CA ARG A 335 18.12 22.48 -51.72
C ARG A 335 18.74 21.54 -52.76
N GLN A 336 17.98 21.21 -53.79
CA GLN A 336 18.48 20.42 -54.93
C GLN A 336 19.54 21.19 -55.75
N ALA A 337 19.28 22.48 -56.03
CA ALA A 337 20.22 23.32 -56.75
C ALA A 337 21.55 23.50 -55.99
N ASP A 338 21.49 23.70 -54.66
CA ASP A 338 22.70 23.77 -53.84
C ASP A 338 23.48 22.46 -53.84
N ALA A 339 22.77 21.32 -53.75
CA ALA A 339 23.41 20.00 -53.81
C ALA A 339 24.08 19.76 -55.17
N VAL A 340 23.53 20.24 -56.27
CA VAL A 340 24.09 20.18 -57.60
C VAL A 340 25.34 21.05 -57.67
N LEU A 341 25.32 22.28 -57.17
CA LEU A 341 26.49 23.19 -57.15
C LEU A 341 27.62 22.65 -56.26
N ALA A 342 27.30 21.95 -55.18
CA ALA A 342 28.26 21.32 -54.29
C ALA A 342 28.76 19.95 -54.77
N MET A 343 28.30 19.46 -55.93
CA MET A 343 28.60 18.12 -56.43
C MET A 343 30.07 17.99 -56.87
N PRO A 344 30.83 17.04 -56.28
CA PRO A 344 32.23 16.83 -56.69
C PRO A 344 32.30 16.23 -58.09
N LEU A 345 33.29 16.64 -58.90
CA LEU A 345 33.48 16.16 -60.25
C LEU A 345 33.65 14.63 -60.39
N ARG A 346 34.10 13.95 -59.34
CA ARG A 346 34.21 12.49 -59.33
C ARG A 346 32.84 11.80 -59.51
N ARG A 347 31.77 12.43 -59.14
CA ARG A 347 30.38 11.88 -59.27
C ARG A 347 29.87 11.86 -60.72
N LEU A 348 30.62 12.45 -61.64
CA LEU A 348 30.31 12.39 -63.04
C LEU A 348 30.78 11.08 -63.74
N THR A 349 31.49 10.23 -63.00
CA THR A 349 31.94 8.91 -63.53
C THR A 349 30.75 7.93 -63.59
N GLY A 350 30.77 7.01 -64.57
CA GLY A 350 29.68 6.07 -64.79
C GLY A 350 29.35 5.18 -63.58
N LEU A 351 30.36 4.77 -62.83
CA LEU A 351 30.16 3.97 -61.61
C LEU A 351 29.45 4.73 -60.51
N GLU A 352 29.78 6.01 -60.29
CA GLU A 352 29.12 6.85 -59.30
C GLU A 352 27.65 7.19 -59.69
N GLN A 353 27.42 7.37 -61.02
CA GLN A 353 26.04 7.57 -61.52
C GLN A 353 25.14 6.33 -61.28
N GLU A 354 25.69 5.14 -61.51
CA GLU A 354 24.97 3.89 -61.23
C GLU A 354 24.66 3.72 -59.73
N SER A 355 25.65 4.04 -58.90
CA SER A 355 25.46 4.04 -57.42
C SER A 355 24.37 5.03 -56.97
N LEU A 356 24.31 6.23 -57.57
CA LEU A 356 23.21 7.20 -57.27
C LEU A 356 21.83 6.73 -57.72
N ARG A 357 21.74 6.03 -58.86
CA ARG A 357 20.47 5.43 -59.33
C ARG A 357 20.03 4.32 -58.39
N GLN A 358 20.95 3.47 -57.98
CA GLN A 358 20.66 2.42 -57.01
C GLN A 358 20.19 3.01 -55.65
N GLU A 359 20.88 4.06 -55.14
CA GLU A 359 20.49 4.80 -53.95
C GLU A 359 19.07 5.39 -54.11
N LEU A 360 18.71 5.95 -55.29
CA LEU A 360 17.39 6.47 -55.59
C LEU A 360 16.31 5.40 -55.43
N ASP A 361 16.52 4.23 -56.03
CA ASP A 361 15.56 3.14 -56.01
C ASP A 361 15.40 2.59 -54.57
N GLU A 362 16.50 2.47 -53.84
CA GLU A 362 16.45 2.06 -52.40
C GLU A 362 15.67 3.08 -51.55
N LEU A 363 15.95 4.39 -51.72
CA LEU A 363 15.22 5.45 -50.98
C LEU A 363 13.75 5.51 -51.34
N ARG A 364 13.39 5.27 -52.62
CA ARG A 364 11.98 5.21 -53.03
C ARG A 364 11.23 4.02 -52.40
N ALA A 365 11.88 2.86 -52.42
CA ALA A 365 11.31 1.67 -51.75
C ALA A 365 11.16 1.88 -50.26
N GLU A 366 12.18 2.45 -49.60
CA GLU A 366 12.12 2.73 -48.16
C GLU A 366 11.06 3.78 -47.82
N ARG A 367 10.93 4.87 -48.57
CA ARG A 367 9.83 5.85 -48.41
C ARG A 367 8.47 5.18 -48.50
N GLN A 368 8.29 4.31 -49.49
CA GLN A 368 6.99 3.60 -49.64
C GLN A 368 6.72 2.66 -48.49
N ARG A 369 7.73 1.96 -48.01
CA ARG A 369 7.66 1.09 -46.82
C ARG A 369 7.27 1.89 -45.57
N LEU A 370 7.95 3.03 -45.32
CA LEU A 370 7.69 3.87 -44.15
C LEU A 370 6.29 4.52 -44.19
N LYS A 371 5.84 4.96 -45.40
CA LYS A 371 4.46 5.47 -45.58
C LYS A 371 3.40 4.39 -45.29
N LEU A 372 3.63 3.17 -45.77
CA LEU A 372 2.73 2.06 -45.51
C LEU A 372 2.59 1.76 -44.03
N LEU A 373 3.68 1.86 -43.23
CA LEU A 373 3.65 1.69 -41.79
C LEU A 373 2.87 2.79 -41.07
N LEU A 374 2.92 4.05 -41.59
CA LEU A 374 2.19 5.17 -41.00
C LEU A 374 0.72 5.18 -41.38
N ASP A 375 0.40 4.78 -42.61
CA ASP A 375 -0.96 4.79 -43.15
C ASP A 375 -1.78 3.56 -42.71
N ASN A 376 -1.12 2.48 -42.29
CA ASN A 376 -1.76 1.23 -41.92
C ASN A 376 -1.30 0.76 -40.53
N ARG A 377 -2.20 0.94 -39.54
CA ARG A 377 -1.96 0.55 -38.15
C ARG A 377 -1.64 -0.95 -38.00
N ASP A 378 -2.28 -1.82 -38.75
CA ASP A 378 -2.03 -3.27 -38.66
C ASP A 378 -0.59 -3.61 -39.09
N GLN A 379 -0.06 -2.95 -40.13
CA GLN A 379 1.33 -3.11 -40.54
C GLN A 379 2.32 -2.60 -39.46
N LEU A 380 1.97 -1.50 -38.80
CA LEU A 380 2.77 -0.95 -37.70
C LEU A 380 2.81 -1.94 -36.51
N LEU A 381 1.67 -2.51 -36.16
CA LEU A 381 1.57 -3.51 -35.10
C LEU A 381 2.30 -4.82 -35.45
N ASP A 382 2.26 -5.27 -36.71
CA ASP A 382 3.03 -6.43 -37.16
C ASP A 382 4.55 -6.15 -37.12
N ALA A 383 4.98 -4.92 -37.44
CA ALA A 383 6.38 -4.52 -37.25
C ALA A 383 6.77 -4.58 -35.76
N MET A 384 5.93 -4.07 -34.85
CA MET A 384 6.12 -4.16 -33.40
C MET A 384 6.24 -5.61 -32.93
N VAL A 385 5.38 -6.49 -33.38
CA VAL A 385 5.44 -7.94 -33.06
C VAL A 385 6.76 -8.55 -33.54
N THR A 386 7.25 -8.14 -34.70
CA THR A 386 8.52 -8.62 -35.25
C THR A 386 9.71 -8.18 -34.40
N GLU A 387 9.73 -6.92 -33.97
CA GLU A 387 10.76 -6.38 -33.08
C GLU A 387 10.72 -7.07 -31.71
N LEU A 388 9.54 -7.23 -31.10
CA LEU A 388 9.35 -7.93 -29.83
C LEU A 388 9.87 -9.38 -29.91
N LYS A 389 9.61 -10.09 -31.00
CA LYS A 389 10.14 -11.46 -31.21
C LYS A 389 11.65 -11.47 -31.33
N ALA A 390 12.25 -10.48 -31.99
CA ALA A 390 13.70 -10.38 -32.11
C ALA A 390 14.35 -10.13 -30.75
N LEU A 391 13.80 -9.21 -29.93
CA LEU A 391 14.25 -8.95 -28.57
C LEU A 391 14.09 -10.18 -27.66
N LYS A 392 12.94 -10.85 -27.74
CA LYS A 392 12.71 -12.12 -27.03
C LYS A 392 13.78 -13.15 -27.38
N LYS A 393 14.01 -13.40 -28.68
CA LYS A 393 15.02 -14.37 -29.14
C LYS A 393 16.43 -14.06 -28.62
N ARG A 394 16.76 -12.77 -28.48
CA ARG A 394 18.10 -12.32 -28.07
C ARG A 394 18.31 -12.32 -26.56
N PHE A 395 17.29 -11.91 -25.77
CA PHE A 395 17.45 -11.62 -24.35
C PHE A 395 16.63 -12.50 -23.42
N SER A 396 15.75 -13.35 -23.93
CA SER A 396 14.97 -14.25 -23.07
C SER A 396 15.89 -15.29 -22.42
N THR A 397 15.62 -15.54 -21.16
CA THR A 397 16.27 -16.59 -20.38
C THR A 397 15.20 -17.49 -19.74
N PRO A 398 15.51 -18.76 -19.44
CA PRO A 398 14.57 -19.63 -18.75
C PRO A 398 14.09 -19.01 -17.44
N ARG A 399 12.88 -19.40 -17.03
CA ARG A 399 12.31 -19.04 -15.73
C ARG A 399 13.21 -19.58 -14.61
N ARG A 400 13.49 -18.76 -13.62
CA ARG A 400 14.25 -19.12 -12.41
C ARG A 400 13.33 -19.58 -11.28
N THR A 401 12.24 -18.85 -11.05
CA THR A 401 11.27 -19.13 -9.99
C THR A 401 10.33 -20.26 -10.39
N ARG A 402 10.17 -21.25 -9.54
CA ARG A 402 9.20 -22.35 -9.74
C ARG A 402 7.81 -21.92 -9.30
N LEU A 403 6.79 -22.35 -10.04
CA LEU A 403 5.39 -22.14 -9.67
C LEU A 403 4.84 -23.43 -9.09
N VAL A 404 4.28 -23.38 -7.88
CA VAL A 404 3.79 -24.54 -7.14
C VAL A 404 2.32 -24.36 -6.81
N GLU A 405 1.51 -25.35 -7.15
CA GLU A 405 0.08 -25.36 -6.84
C GLU A 405 -0.21 -25.52 -5.34
N GLY A 406 -1.41 -25.16 -4.91
CA GLY A 406 -1.89 -25.39 -3.54
C GLY A 406 -1.54 -24.27 -2.56
N GLY A 407 -1.19 -23.08 -3.03
CA GLY A 407 -0.84 -21.95 -2.18
C GLY A 407 -1.93 -21.55 -1.19
N ASP A 408 -3.19 -21.57 -1.58
CA ASP A 408 -4.31 -21.20 -0.68
C ASP A 408 -4.46 -22.20 0.48
N ALA A 409 -4.29 -23.49 0.24
CA ALA A 409 -4.32 -24.52 1.28
C ALA A 409 -3.16 -24.34 2.27
N LEU A 410 -1.94 -24.11 1.77
CA LEU A 410 -0.76 -23.87 2.60
C LEU A 410 -0.87 -22.55 3.41
N MET A 411 -1.45 -21.52 2.81
CA MET A 411 -1.70 -20.24 3.50
C MET A 411 -2.77 -20.40 4.59
N ALA A 412 -3.85 -21.16 4.32
CA ALA A 412 -4.88 -21.48 5.31
C ALA A 412 -4.30 -22.30 6.47
N GLU A 413 -3.46 -23.29 6.19
CA GLU A 413 -2.78 -24.09 7.21
C GLU A 413 -1.83 -23.23 8.06
N ARG A 414 -1.06 -22.32 7.42
CA ARG A 414 -0.19 -21.37 8.13
C ARG A 414 -0.98 -20.40 8.98
N ALA A 415 -2.08 -19.85 8.46
CA ALA A 415 -2.97 -18.97 9.22
C ALA A 415 -3.62 -19.71 10.40
N ALA A 416 -4.06 -20.94 10.20
CA ALA A 416 -4.59 -21.80 11.26
C ALA A 416 -3.54 -22.12 12.32
N SER A 417 -2.29 -22.30 11.92
CA SER A 417 -1.19 -22.67 12.81
C SER A 417 -0.50 -21.46 13.46
N GLN A 418 -0.60 -20.26 12.88
CA GLN A 418 -0.17 -19.00 13.49
C GLN A 418 -1.25 -18.39 14.40
N ARG A 419 -2.49 -18.88 14.33
CA ARG A 419 -3.46 -18.62 15.39
C ARG A 419 -2.89 -19.34 16.63
N PRO A 420 -2.38 -18.58 17.62
CA PRO A 420 -1.98 -19.25 18.85
C PRO A 420 -3.19 -20.03 19.36
N ASN A 421 -2.96 -20.98 20.23
CA ASN A 421 -3.95 -21.74 21.02
C ASN A 421 -4.94 -20.83 21.79
N THR A 422 -4.98 -19.53 21.44
CA THR A 422 -5.76 -18.47 22.08
C THR A 422 -7.26 -18.72 21.92
N GLU A 423 -7.71 -19.28 20.79
CA GLU A 423 -9.12 -19.59 20.61
C GLU A 423 -9.52 -20.83 21.46
N LEU A 424 -8.67 -21.85 21.49
CA LEU A 424 -8.89 -22.99 22.39
C LEU A 424 -8.82 -22.58 23.87
N LEU A 425 -7.82 -21.75 24.22
CA LEU A 425 -7.70 -21.18 25.57
C LEU A 425 -8.89 -20.28 25.91
N ARG A 426 -9.38 -19.51 24.95
CA ARG A 426 -10.56 -18.67 25.08
C ARG A 426 -11.82 -19.52 25.28
N GLN A 427 -12.02 -20.55 24.47
CA GLN A 427 -13.15 -21.49 24.62
C GLN A 427 -13.08 -22.20 25.98
N GLN A 428 -11.92 -22.64 26.43
CA GLN A 428 -11.73 -23.22 27.77
C GLN A 428 -12.02 -22.20 28.89
N ALA A 429 -11.57 -20.95 28.73
CA ALA A 429 -11.83 -19.89 29.68
C ALA A 429 -13.35 -19.60 29.77
N LEU A 430 -14.03 -19.48 28.61
CA LEU A 430 -15.49 -19.27 28.56
C LEU A 430 -16.26 -20.45 29.17
N ALA A 431 -15.89 -21.68 28.89
CA ALA A 431 -16.54 -22.88 29.44
C ALA A 431 -16.38 -23.02 30.95
N ALA A 432 -15.39 -22.38 31.55
CA ALA A 432 -15.17 -22.36 32.99
C ALA A 432 -15.95 -21.26 33.73
N LEU A 433 -16.63 -20.37 32.98
CA LEU A 433 -17.42 -19.27 33.58
C LEU A 433 -18.83 -19.74 33.99
N PRO A 434 -19.44 -19.11 35.02
CA PRO A 434 -20.82 -19.39 35.36
C PRO A 434 -21.76 -18.92 34.23
N GLY A 435 -22.72 -19.77 33.80
CA GLY A 435 -23.59 -19.48 32.63
C GLY A 435 -24.45 -18.22 32.77
N ASP A 436 -24.79 -17.81 33.99
CA ASP A 436 -25.51 -16.57 34.31
C ASP A 436 -24.61 -15.39 34.62
N GLY A 437 -23.28 -15.54 34.40
CA GLY A 437 -22.27 -14.54 34.69
C GLY A 437 -22.46 -13.22 33.94
N ARG A 438 -21.88 -12.15 34.49
CA ARG A 438 -21.83 -10.81 33.90
C ARG A 438 -20.40 -10.34 33.88
N VAL A 439 -19.99 -9.77 32.74
CA VAL A 439 -18.73 -9.00 32.65
C VAL A 439 -18.97 -7.65 33.31
N LEU A 440 -18.22 -7.35 34.35
CA LEU A 440 -18.21 -6.07 35.04
C LEU A 440 -16.84 -5.39 34.81
N ILE A 441 -16.84 -4.21 34.18
CA ILE A 441 -15.69 -3.32 34.13
C ILE A 441 -16.05 -2.04 34.85
N GLN A 442 -15.30 -1.70 35.89
CA GLN A 442 -15.54 -0.51 36.71
C GLN A 442 -14.74 0.70 36.18
N ALA A 443 -15.06 1.89 36.64
CA ALA A 443 -14.42 3.13 36.24
C ALA A 443 -12.94 3.21 36.63
N ASP A 444 -12.54 2.49 37.70
CA ASP A 444 -11.13 2.32 38.10
C ASP A 444 -10.36 1.32 37.24
N GLY A 445 -10.99 0.79 36.18
CA GLY A 445 -10.40 -0.15 35.25
C GLY A 445 -10.42 -1.61 35.70
N GLN A 446 -11.02 -1.97 36.87
CA GLN A 446 -11.09 -3.35 37.32
C GLN A 446 -12.05 -4.17 36.45
N VAL A 447 -11.60 -5.31 35.96
CA VAL A 447 -12.39 -6.29 35.19
C VAL A 447 -12.64 -7.52 36.03
N LYS A 448 -13.94 -7.90 36.17
CA LYS A 448 -14.41 -9.02 37.00
C LYS A 448 -15.54 -9.75 36.29
N ILE A 449 -15.65 -11.05 36.54
CA ILE A 449 -16.85 -11.82 36.20
C ILE A 449 -17.64 -11.99 37.48
N VAL A 450 -18.88 -11.57 37.46
CA VAL A 450 -19.77 -11.60 38.67
C VAL A 450 -21.08 -12.27 38.33
N THR A 451 -21.67 -12.98 39.30
CA THR A 451 -23.03 -13.50 39.17
C THR A 451 -24.06 -12.40 39.47
N PRO A 452 -25.31 -12.54 39.01
CA PRO A 452 -26.37 -11.56 39.32
C PRO A 452 -26.57 -11.31 40.82
N GLN A 453 -26.36 -12.34 41.63
CA GLN A 453 -26.46 -12.21 43.10
C GLN A 453 -25.34 -11.32 43.70
N VAL A 454 -24.13 -11.47 43.18
CA VAL A 454 -22.98 -10.61 43.57
C VAL A 454 -23.21 -9.20 43.09
N LEU A 455 -23.67 -9.05 41.84
CA LEU A 455 -23.98 -7.73 41.25
C LEU A 455 -25.04 -6.99 42.08
N GLY A 456 -26.11 -7.68 42.52
CA GLY A 456 -27.13 -7.10 43.39
C GLY A 456 -26.56 -6.57 44.70
N ARG A 457 -25.60 -7.27 45.32
CA ARG A 457 -24.94 -6.82 46.57
C ARG A 457 -24.04 -5.59 46.39
N LEU A 458 -23.57 -5.33 45.16
CA LEU A 458 -22.77 -4.16 44.87
C LEU A 458 -23.59 -2.88 44.69
N HIS A 459 -24.91 -2.98 44.63
CA HIS A 459 -25.85 -1.85 44.49
C HIS A 459 -25.48 -0.89 43.35
N LEU A 460 -24.85 -1.40 42.27
CA LEU A 460 -24.39 -0.58 41.15
C LEU A 460 -25.53 -0.01 40.28
N ASN A 461 -26.71 -0.61 40.40
CA ASN A 461 -27.90 -0.17 39.67
C ASN A 461 -28.81 0.75 40.53
N ASP A 462 -28.33 1.19 41.67
CA ASP A 462 -29.08 2.11 42.54
C ASP A 462 -28.49 3.52 42.49
N PRO A 463 -29.29 4.60 42.48
CA PRO A 463 -28.80 5.97 42.62
C PRO A 463 -28.00 6.11 43.91
N CYS A 464 -26.90 6.86 43.87
CA CYS A 464 -26.09 7.09 45.06
C CYS A 464 -25.48 8.50 45.02
N PRO A 465 -25.62 9.30 46.06
CA PRO A 465 -24.98 10.62 46.13
C PRO A 465 -23.44 10.48 46.09
N ILE A 466 -22.77 11.56 45.72
CA ILE A 466 -21.30 11.58 45.65
C ILE A 466 -20.71 11.37 47.06
N GLY A 467 -19.97 10.26 47.23
CA GLY A 467 -19.44 9.84 48.50
C GLY A 467 -18.42 8.71 48.36
N ASP A 468 -18.32 7.89 49.39
CA ASP A 468 -17.43 6.69 49.41
C ASP A 468 -18.16 5.49 48.75
N ALA A 469 -18.91 5.76 47.68
CA ALA A 469 -19.61 4.76 46.90
C ALA A 469 -18.63 3.89 46.10
N PRO A 470 -18.98 2.63 45.81
CA PRO A 470 -18.16 1.81 44.89
C PRO A 470 -17.99 2.48 43.54
N SER A 471 -16.84 2.26 42.91
CA SER A 471 -16.54 2.76 41.57
C SER A 471 -17.65 2.37 40.59
N PRO A 472 -18.25 3.34 39.86
CA PRO A 472 -19.35 3.06 38.94
C PRO A 472 -18.93 2.10 37.83
N ALA A 473 -19.89 1.37 37.29
CA ALA A 473 -19.64 0.48 36.19
C ALA A 473 -19.49 1.23 34.89
N ARG A 474 -18.50 0.84 34.05
CA ARG A 474 -18.38 1.19 32.62
C ARG A 474 -19.06 0.16 31.73
N VAL A 475 -19.03 -1.12 32.13
CA VAL A 475 -19.60 -2.23 31.37
C VAL A 475 -20.28 -3.19 32.33
N ILE A 476 -21.54 -3.54 32.06
CA ILE A 476 -22.27 -4.64 32.68
C ILE A 476 -22.96 -5.41 31.55
N LEU A 477 -22.40 -6.51 31.09
CA LEU A 477 -22.96 -7.30 30.00
C LEU A 477 -23.03 -8.78 30.35
N PRO A 478 -24.06 -9.52 29.88
CA PRO A 478 -24.11 -10.97 30.03
C PRO A 478 -22.90 -11.60 29.28
N ILE A 479 -22.44 -12.74 29.80
CA ILE A 479 -21.39 -13.51 29.13
C ILE A 479 -21.92 -14.36 27.97
N GLU A 480 -23.25 -14.60 27.93
CA GLU A 480 -23.93 -15.32 26.85
C GLU A 480 -25.01 -14.43 26.21
N PRO A 481 -24.93 -14.20 24.86
CA PRO A 481 -23.78 -14.54 23.97
C PRO A 481 -22.54 -13.72 24.36
N PRO A 482 -21.32 -14.26 24.15
CA PRO A 482 -20.10 -13.59 24.57
C PRO A 482 -19.94 -12.21 23.94
N PRO A 483 -19.90 -11.12 24.73
CA PRO A 483 -19.78 -9.77 24.19
C PRO A 483 -18.42 -9.52 23.59
N ARG A 484 -18.39 -8.84 22.43
CA ARG A 484 -17.16 -8.34 21.82
C ARG A 484 -16.88 -6.93 22.32
N LEU A 485 -15.92 -6.78 23.22
CA LEU A 485 -15.53 -5.49 23.78
C LEU A 485 -14.26 -4.98 23.12
N LEU A 486 -14.30 -3.73 22.65
CA LEU A 486 -13.14 -3.00 22.14
C LEU A 486 -12.71 -1.93 23.14
N ALA A 487 -11.40 -1.84 23.38
CA ALA A 487 -10.75 -0.73 24.03
C ALA A 487 -10.14 0.20 22.98
N VAL A 488 -10.36 1.49 23.13
CA VAL A 488 -9.83 2.55 22.25
C VAL A 488 -8.97 3.48 23.08
N SER A 489 -7.71 3.69 22.64
CA SER A 489 -6.72 4.48 23.37
C SER A 489 -6.63 5.94 22.89
N ALA A 490 -6.07 6.81 23.73
CA ALA A 490 -5.78 8.20 23.42
C ALA A 490 -4.85 8.36 22.20
N GLY A 491 -3.92 7.43 21.98
CA GLY A 491 -3.04 7.39 20.82
C GLY A 491 -3.70 6.91 19.52
N GLY A 492 -5.01 6.69 19.48
CA GLY A 492 -5.75 6.25 18.29
C GLY A 492 -5.51 4.79 17.90
N ARG A 493 -5.24 3.93 18.89
CA ARG A 493 -5.13 2.50 18.74
C ARG A 493 -6.36 1.79 19.32
N ILE A 494 -6.68 0.64 18.76
CA ILE A 494 -7.79 -0.17 19.24
C ILE A 494 -7.35 -1.63 19.45
N ALA A 495 -7.97 -2.29 20.41
CA ALA A 495 -7.76 -3.70 20.70
C ALA A 495 -8.99 -4.35 21.30
N GLN A 496 -9.14 -5.65 21.08
CA GLN A 496 -10.18 -6.44 21.74
C GLN A 496 -9.78 -6.72 23.20
N VAL A 497 -10.71 -6.48 24.12
CA VAL A 497 -10.55 -6.83 25.53
C VAL A 497 -10.79 -8.32 25.71
N ARG A 498 -9.83 -9.03 26.29
CA ARG A 498 -9.87 -10.48 26.56
C ARG A 498 -10.47 -10.75 27.93
N TRP A 499 -11.65 -10.23 28.16
CA TRP A 499 -12.36 -10.26 29.44
C TRP A 499 -12.66 -11.67 29.96
N GLU A 500 -12.72 -12.68 29.09
CA GLU A 500 -12.96 -14.09 29.44
C GLU A 500 -11.93 -14.65 30.42
N PHE A 501 -10.70 -14.14 30.39
CA PHE A 501 -9.65 -14.55 31.32
C PHE A 501 -9.80 -13.92 32.73
N ALA A 502 -10.63 -12.92 32.90
CA ALA A 502 -10.91 -12.33 34.21
C ALA A 502 -11.70 -13.27 35.17
N GLY A 503 -12.30 -14.34 34.64
CA GLY A 503 -12.95 -15.37 35.44
C GLY A 503 -11.96 -16.15 36.33
N GLN A 504 -10.73 -16.33 35.88
CA GLN A 504 -9.67 -17.00 36.65
C GLN A 504 -8.99 -16.06 37.66
N GLN A 505 -8.72 -14.84 37.25
CA GLN A 505 -8.07 -13.81 38.07
C GLN A 505 -8.58 -12.43 37.69
N PRO A 506 -9.45 -11.81 38.50
CA PRO A 506 -9.84 -10.40 38.30
C PRO A 506 -8.61 -9.49 38.39
N GLY A 507 -8.69 -8.35 37.72
CA GLY A 507 -7.57 -7.41 37.71
C GLY A 507 -7.78 -6.17 36.83
N PRO A 508 -6.78 -5.29 36.70
CA PRO A 508 -6.86 -4.11 35.89
C PRO A 508 -6.98 -4.48 34.39
N ILE A 509 -7.66 -3.61 33.62
CA ILE A 509 -7.98 -3.84 32.22
C ILE A 509 -6.73 -4.08 31.35
N ASP A 510 -5.61 -3.45 31.67
CA ASP A 510 -4.34 -3.59 30.95
C ASP A 510 -3.87 -5.05 30.88
N ARG A 511 -4.20 -5.85 31.89
CA ARG A 511 -3.90 -7.29 31.91
C ARG A 511 -4.67 -8.09 30.83
N PHE A 512 -5.79 -7.58 30.41
CA PHE A 512 -6.69 -8.22 29.44
C PHE A 512 -6.59 -7.60 28.03
N LEU A 513 -5.64 -6.69 27.83
CA LEU A 513 -5.33 -6.10 26.54
C LEU A 513 -4.11 -6.79 25.91
N PRO A 514 -4.05 -6.86 24.57
CA PRO A 514 -2.87 -7.34 23.88
C PRO A 514 -1.74 -6.31 23.95
N THR A 515 -0.49 -6.77 23.76
CA THR A 515 0.69 -5.90 23.66
C THR A 515 0.50 -4.81 22.60
N GLY A 516 1.02 -3.62 22.89
CA GLY A 516 0.96 -2.45 21.99
C GLY A 516 -0.01 -1.35 22.42
N LEU A 517 -0.71 -1.52 23.55
CA LEU A 517 -1.45 -0.44 24.24
C LEU A 517 -0.77 -0.04 25.58
N ASP A 518 0.41 -0.61 25.87
CA ASP A 518 1.11 -0.38 27.12
C ASP A 518 1.38 1.13 27.32
N GLY A 519 0.88 1.68 28.42
CA GLY A 519 1.04 3.09 28.78
C GLY A 519 0.16 4.10 28.01
N ASP A 520 -0.72 3.63 27.09
CA ASP A 520 -1.62 4.48 26.32
C ASP A 520 -3.03 4.49 26.98
N PRO A 521 -3.51 5.61 27.53
CA PRO A 521 -4.77 5.66 28.28
C PRO A 521 -5.97 5.23 27.44
N ILE A 522 -6.87 4.41 28.03
CA ILE A 522 -8.11 3.99 27.38
C ILE A 522 -9.18 5.09 27.52
N VAL A 523 -9.53 5.71 26.41
CA VAL A 523 -10.55 6.79 26.37
C VAL A 523 -11.96 6.25 26.20
N SER A 524 -12.16 5.15 25.46
CA SER A 524 -13.48 4.56 25.23
C SER A 524 -13.45 3.03 25.29
N LEU A 525 -14.53 2.45 25.84
CA LEU A 525 -14.88 1.06 25.70
C LEU A 525 -16.14 0.95 24.85
N LEU A 526 -16.18 0.01 23.92
CA LEU A 526 -17.29 -0.18 23.00
C LEU A 526 -17.69 -1.65 22.97
N SER A 527 -19.00 -1.92 23.00
CA SER A 527 -19.55 -3.26 22.76
C SER A 527 -19.96 -3.35 21.29
N LEU A 528 -19.36 -4.29 20.55
CA LEU A 528 -19.71 -4.51 19.16
C LEU A 528 -20.96 -5.37 19.03
N PRO A 529 -21.92 -5.00 18.18
CA PRO A 529 -23.07 -5.83 17.88
C PRO A 529 -22.64 -7.11 17.15
N SER A 530 -23.37 -8.20 17.41
CA SER A 530 -23.08 -9.51 16.81
C SER A 530 -23.66 -9.67 15.39
N GLN A 531 -24.63 -8.83 15.01
CA GLN A 531 -25.36 -8.87 13.74
C GLN A 531 -25.61 -7.46 13.21
N ASN A 532 -25.90 -7.33 11.91
CA ASN A 532 -26.25 -6.06 11.24
C ASN A 532 -25.19 -4.96 11.38
N ILE A 533 -23.94 -5.29 11.07
CA ILE A 533 -22.81 -4.34 11.15
C ILE A 533 -22.62 -3.48 9.89
N GLU A 534 -23.32 -3.80 8.79
CA GLU A 534 -23.12 -3.16 7.48
C GLU A 534 -23.46 -1.66 7.49
N ASP A 535 -24.48 -1.26 8.24
CA ASP A 535 -24.92 0.14 8.40
C ASP A 535 -24.23 0.86 9.56
N LEU A 536 -23.22 0.22 10.17
CA LEU A 536 -22.53 0.76 11.34
C LEU A 536 -21.09 1.17 11.02
N SER A 537 -20.68 2.25 11.65
CA SER A 537 -19.32 2.76 11.54
C SER A 537 -18.76 3.14 12.90
N LEU A 538 -17.44 3.01 13.06
CA LEU A 538 -16.71 3.52 14.21
C LEU A 538 -16.41 5.00 14.00
N GLY A 539 -16.96 5.87 14.85
CA GLY A 539 -16.67 7.30 14.91
C GLY A 539 -15.55 7.58 15.90
N LEU A 540 -14.56 8.36 15.51
CA LEU A 540 -13.40 8.72 16.30
C LEU A 540 -13.29 10.24 16.36
N LEU A 541 -13.38 10.81 17.57
CA LEU A 541 -13.28 12.26 17.83
C LEU A 541 -11.93 12.59 18.43
N SER A 542 -11.16 13.45 17.77
CA SER A 542 -9.91 13.99 18.32
C SER A 542 -10.08 15.27 19.10
N SER A 543 -9.14 15.57 19.98
CA SER A 543 -9.16 16.75 20.87
C SER A 543 -9.18 18.09 20.13
N ASP A 544 -8.75 18.11 18.86
CA ASP A 544 -8.79 19.29 17.97
C ASP A 544 -10.12 19.47 17.22
N GLY A 545 -11.17 18.68 17.51
CA GLY A 545 -12.51 18.79 16.92
C GLY A 545 -12.65 18.10 15.56
N ARG A 546 -11.70 17.22 15.16
CA ARG A 546 -11.83 16.37 13.97
C ARG A 546 -12.62 15.11 14.31
N PHE A 547 -13.45 14.67 13.38
CA PHE A 547 -14.21 13.43 13.51
C PHE A 547 -14.01 12.55 12.29
N LYS A 548 -13.66 11.31 12.50
CA LYS A 548 -13.44 10.31 11.47
C LYS A 548 -14.46 9.19 11.57
N ARG A 549 -15.00 8.75 10.45
CA ARG A 549 -15.77 7.51 10.35
C ARG A 549 -14.95 6.40 9.68
N LEU A 550 -15.01 5.21 10.26
CA LEU A 550 -14.36 4.00 9.76
C LEU A 550 -15.40 2.88 9.67
N PRO A 551 -15.51 2.09 8.59
CA PRO A 551 -16.44 0.97 8.52
C PRO A 551 -16.21 0.01 9.69
N LEU A 552 -17.30 -0.43 10.35
CA LEU A 552 -17.18 -1.30 11.52
C LEU A 552 -16.59 -2.67 11.14
N SER A 553 -16.80 -3.12 9.90
CA SER A 553 -16.20 -4.33 9.35
C SER A 553 -14.67 -4.36 9.40
N GLU A 554 -14.01 -3.19 9.34
CA GLU A 554 -12.55 -3.10 9.43
C GLU A 554 -11.99 -3.37 10.84
N VAL A 555 -12.83 -3.36 11.86
CA VAL A 555 -12.44 -3.48 13.27
C VAL A 555 -13.06 -4.68 14.00
N VAL A 556 -13.89 -5.46 13.31
CA VAL A 556 -14.55 -6.66 13.90
C VAL A 556 -13.56 -7.81 14.06
N ASP A 557 -12.66 -8.01 13.09
CA ASP A 557 -11.70 -9.11 13.07
C ASP A 557 -10.27 -8.60 13.34
N LEU A 558 -10.06 -8.05 14.54
CA LEU A 558 -8.73 -7.63 14.97
C LEU A 558 -7.87 -8.84 15.31
N SER A 559 -6.69 -8.90 14.70
CA SER A 559 -5.62 -9.81 15.10
C SER A 559 -5.24 -9.52 16.56
N GLY A 560 -4.75 -10.52 17.31
CA GLY A 560 -4.42 -10.42 18.74
C GLY A 560 -3.39 -9.34 19.15
N ARG A 561 -3.26 -8.25 18.36
CA ARG A 561 -2.41 -7.07 18.62
C ARG A 561 -3.21 -5.79 18.51
N ALA A 562 -2.77 -4.74 19.22
CA ALA A 562 -3.34 -3.41 19.07
C ALA A 562 -3.11 -2.87 17.64
N THR A 563 -4.17 -2.30 17.06
CA THR A 563 -4.19 -1.81 15.68
C THR A 563 -4.40 -0.30 15.68
N SER A 564 -3.58 0.44 14.93
CA SER A 564 -3.77 1.88 14.74
C SER A 564 -4.92 2.12 13.76
N VAL A 565 -5.89 2.95 14.17
CA VAL A 565 -7.07 3.29 13.36
C VAL A 565 -7.18 4.79 13.04
N LEU A 566 -6.24 5.59 13.55
CA LEU A 566 -6.17 7.03 13.31
C LEU A 566 -4.72 7.49 13.38
N LYS A 567 -4.33 8.36 12.45
CA LYS A 567 -3.05 9.08 12.54
C LYS A 567 -3.30 10.45 13.16
N LEU A 568 -2.87 10.64 14.40
CA LEU A 568 -2.99 11.89 15.12
C LEU A 568 -1.81 12.84 14.77
N LYS A 569 -2.04 14.13 14.90
CA LYS A 569 -0.98 15.16 14.84
C LYS A 569 -0.24 15.21 16.18
N GLU A 570 0.93 15.79 16.17
CA GLU A 570 1.67 16.07 17.41
C GLU A 570 0.87 16.96 18.35
N GLY A 571 0.76 16.54 19.61
CA GLY A 571 -0.03 17.27 20.62
C GLY A 571 -1.55 17.07 20.54
N VAL A 572 -2.05 16.25 19.63
CA VAL A 572 -3.48 15.91 19.50
C VAL A 572 -3.71 14.48 19.94
N GLU A 573 -4.69 14.28 20.81
CA GLU A 573 -5.11 12.97 21.31
C GLU A 573 -6.51 12.61 20.85
N LEU A 574 -6.86 11.34 20.84
CA LEU A 574 -8.23 10.90 20.69
C LEU A 574 -9.00 11.21 21.97
N ASN A 575 -10.11 11.93 21.83
CA ASN A 575 -10.98 12.28 22.96
C ASN A 575 -11.99 11.17 23.27
N SER A 576 -12.67 10.66 22.24
CA SER A 576 -13.69 9.63 22.41
C SER A 576 -13.96 8.84 21.13
N ALA A 577 -14.52 7.65 21.28
CA ALA A 577 -14.99 6.81 20.19
C ALA A 577 -16.44 6.41 20.41
N VAL A 578 -17.24 6.39 19.34
CA VAL A 578 -18.67 6.07 19.34
C VAL A 578 -19.03 5.17 18.16
N ILE A 579 -20.08 4.35 18.30
CA ILE A 579 -20.65 3.61 17.16
C ILE A 579 -21.70 4.50 16.51
N CYS A 580 -21.53 4.78 15.22
CA CYS A 580 -22.46 5.58 14.43
C CYS A 580 -23.27 4.68 13.51
N ARG A 581 -24.58 4.93 13.44
CA ARG A 581 -25.49 4.34 12.46
C ARG A 581 -25.65 5.30 11.30
N ASP A 582 -25.71 4.79 10.09
CA ASP A 582 -26.01 5.58 8.90
C ASP A 582 -27.40 6.23 9.03
N GLN A 583 -27.53 7.46 8.58
CA GLN A 583 -28.70 8.33 8.76
C GLN A 583 -29.00 8.74 10.22
N GLY A 584 -28.22 8.30 11.19
CA GLY A 584 -28.33 8.71 12.60
C GLY A 584 -27.91 10.16 12.85
N THR A 585 -27.99 10.58 14.10
CA THR A 585 -27.59 11.93 14.54
C THR A 585 -26.31 11.85 15.37
N LEU A 586 -25.25 12.51 14.90
CA LEU A 586 -24.03 12.75 15.67
C LEU A 586 -24.11 14.10 16.38
N ILE A 587 -23.74 14.09 17.65
CA ILE A 587 -23.66 15.28 18.48
C ILE A 587 -22.25 15.40 19.04
N LEU A 588 -21.62 16.56 18.81
CA LEU A 588 -20.36 16.94 19.42
C LEU A 588 -20.63 18.10 20.40
N ILE A 589 -19.95 18.10 21.54
CA ILE A 589 -20.11 19.16 22.54
C ILE A 589 -18.76 19.66 23.04
N SER A 590 -18.67 20.98 23.27
CA SER A 590 -17.51 21.63 23.86
C SER A 590 -17.71 21.96 25.34
N ASP A 591 -16.60 22.25 26.02
CA ASP A 591 -16.56 22.55 27.45
C ASP A 591 -17.26 23.85 27.86
N ILE A 592 -17.49 24.75 26.91
CA ILE A 592 -18.25 26.00 27.13
C ILE A 592 -19.76 25.86 26.81
N GLY A 593 -20.22 24.65 26.46
CA GLY A 593 -21.65 24.38 26.24
C GLY A 593 -22.12 24.60 24.80
N ARG A 594 -21.24 24.67 23.80
CA ARG A 594 -21.64 24.66 22.38
C ARG A 594 -21.84 23.21 21.89
N LEU A 595 -22.89 23.01 21.15
CA LEU A 595 -23.29 21.73 20.59
C LEU A 595 -23.35 21.82 19.06
N LEU A 596 -22.72 20.88 18.37
CA LEU A 596 -22.80 20.68 16.93
C LEU A 596 -23.62 19.42 16.64
N ARG A 597 -24.71 19.56 15.89
CA ARG A 597 -25.61 18.48 15.50
C ARG A 597 -25.46 18.17 14.02
N LEU A 598 -25.05 16.97 13.68
CA LEU A 598 -24.82 16.52 12.29
C LEU A 598 -25.62 15.26 11.98
N ARG A 599 -26.03 15.12 10.73
CA ARG A 599 -26.56 13.84 10.24
C ARG A 599 -25.38 12.97 9.76
N VAL A 600 -25.41 11.70 10.11
CA VAL A 600 -24.39 10.74 9.72
C VAL A 600 -24.67 10.26 8.29
N THR A 601 -24.08 10.93 7.31
CA THR A 601 -24.19 10.60 5.88
C THR A 601 -22.83 10.62 5.23
N GLU A 602 -22.71 10.07 4.03
CA GLU A 602 -21.44 10.10 3.27
C GLU A 602 -21.01 11.53 2.90
N ASP A 603 -21.97 12.42 2.62
CA ASP A 603 -21.69 13.83 2.29
C ASP A 603 -21.16 14.61 3.49
N SER A 604 -21.77 14.44 4.67
CA SER A 604 -21.39 15.18 5.88
C SER A 604 -20.17 14.59 6.57
N LEU A 605 -20.09 13.25 6.65
CA LEU A 605 -19.05 12.50 7.37
C LEU A 605 -18.68 11.25 6.56
N PRO A 606 -17.80 11.38 5.53
CA PRO A 606 -17.43 10.28 4.66
C PRO A 606 -16.73 9.15 5.42
N LEU A 607 -16.92 7.91 4.95
CA LEU A 607 -16.15 6.76 5.41
C LEU A 607 -14.69 6.87 4.95
N MET A 608 -13.75 6.56 5.82
CA MET A 608 -12.32 6.76 5.57
C MET A 608 -11.50 5.54 5.98
N GLY A 609 -10.39 5.28 5.29
CA GLY A 609 -9.46 4.20 5.63
C GLY A 609 -8.72 4.40 6.96
N ARG A 610 -8.10 3.35 7.50
CA ARG A 610 -7.54 3.28 8.87
C ARG A 610 -6.58 4.42 9.21
N LEU A 611 -5.65 4.80 8.33
CA LEU A 611 -4.61 5.78 8.63
C LEU A 611 -4.96 7.22 8.21
N ALA A 612 -6.18 7.47 7.73
CA ALA A 612 -6.61 8.80 7.38
C ALA A 612 -6.85 9.65 8.64
N GLN A 613 -6.57 10.94 8.56
CA GLN A 613 -7.02 11.93 9.55
C GLN A 613 -8.48 12.29 9.25
N GLY A 614 -9.31 12.42 10.28
CA GLY A 614 -10.67 12.91 10.12
C GLY A 614 -10.72 14.36 9.62
N PRO A 615 -11.79 14.76 8.90
CA PRO A 615 -12.02 16.16 8.57
C PRO A 615 -12.27 16.99 9.82
N MET A 616 -11.98 18.30 9.76
CA MET A 616 -12.40 19.27 10.77
C MET A 616 -13.92 19.27 10.81
N THR A 617 -14.48 18.87 11.95
CA THR A 617 -15.93 18.67 12.09
C THR A 617 -16.55 19.73 12.97
N MET A 618 -15.95 20.03 14.13
CA MET A 618 -16.35 21.14 14.98
C MET A 618 -15.17 22.09 15.14
N ARG A 619 -15.38 23.37 14.81
CA ARG A 619 -14.37 24.41 15.01
C ARG A 619 -14.41 24.88 16.46
N LEU A 620 -13.26 24.85 17.14
CA LEU A 620 -13.11 25.30 18.51
C LEU A 620 -12.61 26.73 18.57
N LEU A 621 -13.03 27.50 19.55
CA LEU A 621 -12.51 28.82 19.87
C LEU A 621 -11.20 28.70 20.66
N PRO A 622 -10.35 29.76 20.72
CA PRO A 622 -9.15 29.72 21.54
C PRO A 622 -9.48 29.43 23.02
N GLY A 623 -8.81 28.38 23.57
CA GLY A 623 -9.03 27.91 24.94
C GLY A 623 -10.25 27.04 25.15
N GLU A 624 -11.02 26.75 24.12
CA GLU A 624 -12.14 25.81 24.14
C GLU A 624 -11.66 24.37 23.90
N GLN A 625 -12.27 23.40 24.58
CA GLN A 625 -11.95 21.99 24.47
C GLN A 625 -13.19 21.18 24.08
N ILE A 626 -12.95 20.10 23.35
CA ILE A 626 -14.00 19.12 23.07
C ILE A 626 -14.23 18.26 24.32
N VAL A 627 -15.49 18.02 24.66
CA VAL A 627 -15.88 17.20 25.81
C VAL A 627 -16.19 15.77 25.37
N GLY A 628 -16.86 15.59 24.25
CA GLY A 628 -17.16 14.26 23.74
C GLY A 628 -18.11 14.25 22.55
N ALA A 629 -18.35 13.03 22.06
CA ALA A 629 -19.29 12.72 21.00
C ALA A 629 -20.33 11.71 21.47
N VAL A 630 -21.54 11.81 20.95
CA VAL A 630 -22.58 10.78 21.07
C VAL A 630 -23.28 10.63 19.73
N CYS A 631 -23.60 9.40 19.36
CA CYS A 631 -24.44 9.11 18.22
C CYS A 631 -25.79 8.54 18.73
N THR A 632 -26.86 9.30 18.57
CA THR A 632 -28.18 8.94 19.10
C THR A 632 -29.29 9.58 18.28
N GLU A 633 -30.43 8.94 18.24
CA GLU A 633 -31.67 9.50 17.73
C GLU A 633 -32.60 9.96 18.85
N GLN A 634 -32.29 9.56 20.08
CA GLN A 634 -33.12 9.83 21.27
C GLN A 634 -32.63 11.09 21.98
N ALA A 635 -33.56 11.96 22.35
CA ALA A 635 -33.38 13.04 23.28
C ALA A 635 -33.89 12.60 24.64
N PRO A 636 -33.46 13.18 25.75
CA PRO A 636 -32.53 14.32 25.92
C PRO A 636 -31.09 13.92 26.22
N LEU A 637 -30.21 14.92 26.20
CA LEU A 637 -28.80 14.81 26.61
C LEU A 637 -28.66 15.28 28.07
N MET A 638 -28.06 14.49 28.93
CA MET A 638 -27.60 14.94 30.25
C MET A 638 -26.25 15.58 30.18
N LEU A 639 -26.09 16.76 30.72
CA LEU A 639 -24.88 17.56 30.75
C LEU A 639 -24.44 17.78 32.19
N ILE A 640 -23.14 17.63 32.45
CA ILE A 640 -22.58 17.76 33.81
C ILE A 640 -21.35 18.67 33.75
N THR A 641 -21.31 19.66 34.67
CA THR A 641 -20.16 20.58 34.76
C THR A 641 -19.18 20.15 35.85
N ARG A 642 -18.01 20.78 35.81
CA ARG A 642 -16.91 20.59 36.76
C ARG A 642 -17.34 20.95 38.20
N GLN A 643 -18.14 22.00 38.37
CA GLN A 643 -18.66 22.42 39.68
C GLN A 643 -19.91 21.63 40.14
N GLY A 644 -20.31 20.63 39.34
CA GLY A 644 -21.43 19.74 39.69
C GLY A 644 -22.81 20.27 39.30
N MET A 645 -22.90 21.26 38.42
CA MET A 645 -24.18 21.64 37.82
C MET A 645 -24.62 20.56 36.84
N ILE A 646 -25.89 20.21 36.88
CA ILE A 646 -26.47 19.10 36.11
C ILE A 646 -27.75 19.58 35.44
N GLY A 647 -28.03 19.09 34.25
CA GLY A 647 -29.29 19.29 33.54
C GLY A 647 -29.44 18.37 32.35
N ARG A 648 -30.70 18.18 31.94
CA ARG A 648 -31.03 17.46 30.68
C ARG A 648 -31.56 18.44 29.68
N ILE A 649 -31.13 18.29 28.42
CA ILE A 649 -31.50 19.20 27.33
C ILE A 649 -32.10 18.38 26.18
N ASP A 650 -33.26 18.86 25.69
CA ASP A 650 -33.82 18.35 24.43
C ASP A 650 -33.16 19.02 23.26
N PHE A 651 -32.28 18.30 22.58
CA PHE A 651 -31.59 18.78 21.39
C PHE A 651 -32.40 18.68 20.09
N SER A 652 -33.59 18.10 20.12
CA SER A 652 -34.45 17.92 18.93
C SER A 652 -34.80 19.27 18.27
N GLY A 653 -34.94 20.32 19.06
CA GLY A 653 -35.17 21.69 18.60
C GLY A 653 -33.97 22.42 18.00
N LEU A 654 -32.77 21.87 18.11
CA LEU A 654 -31.56 22.45 17.47
C LEU A 654 -31.48 22.06 15.99
N ARG A 655 -31.12 23.05 15.14
CA ARG A 655 -30.92 22.78 13.72
C ARG A 655 -29.73 21.85 13.48
N TYR A 656 -29.77 21.11 12.36
CA TYR A 656 -28.58 20.44 11.84
C TYR A 656 -27.57 21.48 11.32
N ASN A 657 -26.32 21.27 11.68
CA ASN A 657 -25.19 22.09 11.28
C ASN A 657 -24.45 21.50 10.06
N GLN A 658 -23.55 22.27 9.49
CA GLN A 658 -22.60 21.78 8.49
C GLN A 658 -21.27 21.41 9.16
N ARG A 659 -20.53 20.54 8.53
CA ARG A 659 -19.17 20.18 8.96
C ARG A 659 -18.27 21.43 8.96
N GLY A 660 -17.52 21.64 10.05
CA GLY A 660 -16.66 22.78 10.22
C GLY A 660 -17.34 24.01 10.85
N ASP A 661 -18.62 23.89 11.22
CA ASP A 661 -19.31 24.93 11.96
C ASP A 661 -18.82 25.05 13.41
N LEU A 662 -19.14 26.17 14.03
CA LEU A 662 -18.88 26.41 15.46
C LEU A 662 -19.88 25.71 16.37
N GLY A 663 -21.06 25.31 15.86
CA GLY A 663 -22.19 24.82 16.65
C GLY A 663 -23.00 25.92 17.31
N SER A 664 -24.03 25.54 18.08
CA SER A 664 -24.97 26.43 18.77
C SER A 664 -24.81 26.31 20.28
N MET A 665 -25.02 27.37 21.04
CA MET A 665 -25.05 27.32 22.51
C MET A 665 -26.21 26.43 22.94
N ALA A 666 -25.92 25.28 23.53
CA ALA A 666 -26.93 24.34 24.05
C ALA A 666 -27.23 24.58 25.50
N VAL A 667 -26.31 25.18 26.24
CA VAL A 667 -26.49 25.50 27.66
C VAL A 667 -25.69 26.78 28.01
N GLN A 668 -26.22 27.59 28.89
CA GLN A 668 -25.52 28.76 29.43
C GLN A 668 -24.66 28.36 30.63
N ILE A 669 -23.34 28.46 30.46
CA ILE A 669 -22.35 28.19 31.50
C ILE A 669 -21.51 29.48 31.67
N ASP A 670 -21.20 29.83 32.92
CA ASP A 670 -20.20 30.83 33.18
C ASP A 670 -18.80 30.23 32.91
N ALA A 671 -18.32 30.41 31.68
CA ALA A 671 -17.07 29.84 31.22
C ALA A 671 -15.79 30.34 31.94
N GLU A 672 -15.88 31.41 32.75
CA GLU A 672 -14.78 31.86 33.60
C GLU A 672 -14.66 31.05 34.88
N SER A 673 -15.80 30.57 35.40
CA SER A 673 -15.86 29.87 36.68
C SER A 673 -16.13 28.36 36.56
N ASP A 674 -16.78 27.89 35.49
CA ASP A 674 -17.18 26.49 35.33
C ASP A 674 -17.03 25.99 33.86
N ARG A 675 -16.95 24.69 33.68
CA ARG A 675 -16.79 24.00 32.37
C ARG A 675 -17.59 22.70 32.35
N LEU A 676 -18.12 22.32 31.21
CA LEU A 676 -18.63 20.96 30.99
C LEU A 676 -17.51 19.93 31.07
N VAL A 677 -17.81 18.79 31.70
CA VAL A 677 -16.89 17.67 31.88
C VAL A 677 -17.33 16.43 31.10
N GLY A 678 -18.64 16.28 30.90
CA GLY A 678 -19.15 15.10 30.24
C GLY A 678 -20.60 15.20 29.82
N ILE A 679 -20.98 14.26 28.96
CA ILE A 679 -22.32 14.08 28.43
C ILE A 679 -22.76 12.63 28.59
N SER A 680 -24.08 12.44 28.73
CA SER A 680 -24.72 11.13 28.72
C SER A 680 -25.99 11.17 27.88
N THR A 681 -26.40 10.01 27.37
CA THR A 681 -27.62 9.83 26.59
C THR A 681 -28.52 8.78 27.23
N GLY A 682 -29.80 8.95 27.08
CA GLY A 682 -30.79 7.97 27.50
C GLY A 682 -31.20 8.07 28.94
N PRO A 683 -32.14 7.20 29.35
CA PRO A 683 -32.58 7.04 30.72
C PRO A 683 -31.55 6.27 31.56
N GLY A 684 -31.72 6.32 32.88
CA GLY A 684 -30.98 5.51 33.83
C GLY A 684 -29.84 6.21 34.54
N LEU A 685 -28.90 5.45 35.07
CA LEU A 685 -27.88 5.94 35.99
C LEU A 685 -26.62 6.40 35.24
N VAL A 686 -26.13 7.57 35.62
CA VAL A 686 -24.88 8.17 35.12
C VAL A 686 -23.89 8.23 36.28
N GLY A 687 -22.77 7.53 36.11
CA GLY A 687 -21.66 7.57 37.06
C GLY A 687 -20.87 8.84 36.99
N VAL A 688 -20.38 9.34 38.14
CA VAL A 688 -19.46 10.48 38.22
C VAL A 688 -18.28 10.14 39.12
N ARG A 689 -17.09 10.70 38.77
CA ARG A 689 -15.90 10.65 39.61
C ARG A 689 -15.40 12.05 39.86
N THR A 690 -14.96 12.31 41.08
CA THR A 690 -14.44 13.62 41.48
C THR A 690 -12.92 13.66 41.59
N SER A 691 -12.37 14.85 41.71
CA SER A 691 -10.92 15.11 41.88
C SER A 691 -10.35 14.55 43.20
N LYS A 692 -11.21 14.17 44.15
CA LYS A 692 -10.87 13.50 45.40
C LYS A 692 -11.11 11.99 45.34
N ASP A 693 -11.26 11.43 44.18
CA ASP A 693 -11.55 10.01 43.90
C ASP A 693 -12.82 9.49 44.58
N ARG A 694 -13.79 10.38 44.81
CA ARG A 694 -15.11 10.02 45.28
C ARG A 694 -16.03 9.76 44.08
N HIS A 695 -16.98 8.86 44.27
CA HIS A 695 -17.89 8.42 43.22
C HIS A 695 -19.33 8.71 43.56
N GLY A 696 -20.19 8.85 42.55
CA GLY A 696 -21.63 8.94 42.67
C GLY A 696 -22.33 8.34 41.48
N ARG A 697 -23.62 8.07 41.60
CA ARG A 697 -24.50 7.62 40.53
C ARG A 697 -25.77 8.48 40.54
N LEU A 698 -25.89 9.29 39.50
CA LEU A 698 -26.97 10.23 39.31
C LEU A 698 -28.08 9.57 38.49
N ASP A 699 -29.30 9.72 38.90
CA ASP A 699 -30.45 9.20 38.16
C ASP A 699 -30.91 10.26 37.15
N ALA A 700 -30.66 9.99 35.87
CA ALA A 700 -31.01 10.89 34.79
C ALA A 700 -32.52 11.10 34.68
N ASP A 701 -33.33 10.10 35.06
CA ASP A 701 -34.78 10.18 34.91
C ASP A 701 -35.45 11.14 35.91
N ASN A 702 -34.77 11.40 37.01
CA ASN A 702 -35.24 12.35 38.04
C ASN A 702 -34.83 13.81 37.71
N ILE A 703 -34.11 14.07 36.61
CA ILE A 703 -33.67 15.42 36.23
C ILE A 703 -34.61 15.98 35.17
N ASN A 704 -35.13 17.19 35.42
CA ASN A 704 -36.03 17.88 34.51
C ASN A 704 -35.37 18.22 33.18
N ILE A 705 -36.16 18.10 32.08
CA ILE A 705 -35.68 18.44 30.71
C ILE A 705 -35.87 19.95 30.50
N SER A 706 -34.77 20.62 30.18
CA SER A 706 -34.72 22.06 29.84
C SER A 706 -34.67 22.28 28.33
N LYS A 707 -34.95 23.49 27.87
CA LYS A 707 -34.80 23.91 26.49
C LYS A 707 -33.32 24.21 26.17
N PRO A 708 -32.89 24.07 24.91
CA PRO A 708 -31.57 24.54 24.50
C PRO A 708 -31.39 26.05 24.80
N GLY A 709 -30.26 26.39 25.40
CA GLY A 709 -29.94 27.76 25.81
C GLY A 709 -30.32 28.11 27.26
N ASP A 710 -30.97 27.25 27.99
CA ASP A 710 -31.25 27.45 29.42
C ASP A 710 -29.99 27.18 30.28
N LYS A 711 -30.06 27.63 31.56
CA LYS A 711 -29.05 27.28 32.57
C LYS A 711 -29.34 25.90 33.16
N LEU A 712 -28.26 25.22 33.58
CA LEU A 712 -28.42 23.98 34.39
C LEU A 712 -28.96 24.32 35.75
N THR A 713 -29.93 23.54 36.22
CA THR A 713 -30.74 23.89 37.41
C THR A 713 -30.46 23.02 38.65
N GLU A 714 -29.88 21.84 38.46
CA GLU A 714 -29.59 20.93 39.56
C GLU A 714 -28.10 20.95 39.91
N GLN A 715 -27.78 20.71 41.18
CA GLN A 715 -26.41 20.74 41.67
C GLN A 715 -26.10 19.50 42.50
N ALA A 716 -25.03 18.81 42.16
CA ALA A 716 -24.46 17.73 42.92
C ALA A 716 -23.78 18.24 44.20
N SER A 717 -23.88 17.51 45.30
CA SER A 717 -23.23 17.84 46.57
C SER A 717 -21.73 17.54 46.50
N LEU A 718 -20.91 18.57 46.30
CA LEU A 718 -19.46 18.50 46.31
C LEU A 718 -18.85 19.07 47.58
N GLN A 719 -17.70 18.56 48.02
CA GLN A 719 -16.92 19.13 49.10
C GLN A 719 -16.19 20.38 48.66
N LYS A 720 -15.74 21.22 49.60
CA LYS A 720 -14.97 22.41 49.31
C LYS A 720 -13.70 22.05 48.51
N GLY A 721 -13.50 22.70 47.35
CA GLY A 721 -12.39 22.45 46.46
C GLY A 721 -12.43 21.12 45.70
N GLU A 722 -13.55 20.43 45.73
CA GLU A 722 -13.78 19.22 44.93
C GLU A 722 -14.43 19.60 43.58
N ALA A 723 -14.07 18.84 42.54
CA ALA A 723 -14.62 19.04 41.21
C ALA A 723 -14.94 17.69 40.56
N ILE A 724 -15.94 17.61 39.71
CA ILE A 724 -16.19 16.44 38.86
C ILE A 724 -15.14 16.43 37.77
N VAL A 725 -14.51 15.26 37.59
CA VAL A 725 -13.42 15.08 36.58
C VAL A 725 -13.76 14.06 35.50
N ALA A 726 -14.77 13.20 35.74
CA ALA A 726 -15.22 12.23 34.73
C ALA A 726 -16.70 11.92 34.87
N VAL A 727 -17.35 11.75 33.73
CA VAL A 727 -18.72 11.24 33.58
C VAL A 727 -18.62 9.85 32.96
N ILE A 728 -19.31 8.89 33.54
CA ILE A 728 -19.17 7.47 33.23
C ILE A 728 -20.52 6.93 32.77
N ASN A 729 -20.63 6.58 31.52
CA ASN A 729 -21.80 5.96 30.93
C ASN A 729 -21.60 4.45 30.91
N ALA A 730 -22.48 3.71 31.57
CA ALA A 730 -22.41 2.26 31.58
C ALA A 730 -22.93 1.68 30.25
N ILE A 731 -22.15 0.77 29.65
CA ILE A 731 -22.64 -0.09 28.58
C ILE A 731 -23.43 -1.21 29.21
N GLN A 732 -24.75 -1.19 29.05
CA GLN A 732 -25.67 -2.20 29.53
C GLN A 732 -26.32 -2.90 28.32
N PRO A 733 -26.85 -4.13 28.48
CA PRO A 733 -27.69 -4.72 27.45
C PRO A 733 -28.90 -3.80 27.23
N ASN A 734 -29.28 -3.61 25.98
CA ASN A 734 -30.55 -2.95 25.68
C ASN A 734 -31.66 -3.72 26.41
N PRO A 735 -32.56 -3.03 27.13
CA PRO A 735 -33.66 -3.68 27.86
C PRO A 735 -34.57 -4.49 26.94
#